data_b178992fa2861aa5088da51cb20adfbc
#
_entry.id   b178992fa2861aa5088da51cb20adfbc
#
_cell.length_a   1.000
_cell.length_b   1.000
_cell.length_c   1.000
_cell.angle_alpha   90.00
_cell.angle_beta   90.00
_cell.angle_gamma   90.00
#
_symmetry.space_group_name_H-M   'P 1'
#
loop_
_entity.id
_entity.type
_entity.pdbx_description
1 polymer ?
#
loop_
_entity_poly.entity_id
_entity_poly.type
_entity_poly.pdbx_seq_one_letter_code
_entity_poly.pdbx_strand_id
1 'polypeptide(L)'
;MKTVPLIGYSSRLSGRANERIDFMVSSEHEENYTARLFRSVSADPNPQGKGIVEHACDDFFPEQSFQSRKQMFSPGSYGKTTEKLKIRAEQKIMFSLLFYPTLISEAAQEILHFGRFHLTLTEGGHVNFGVDQNTVRSENKVTVRRWYRIEASINKQGALRVSVNGIEHIQSPKETVQDVEAQIDLSENSIVIIAGQHVENTVKNCFNGKIEAPSVFVDGQCVASWDFAKNIQSMTVAGNGCADLELVNAPTRAVTGAAWDGSEMNWQHKPEHYAAISFHQDDIYDFGWETDFSFVIPDNMPSGIYVMRISCGDDYDAMPFFVCPQRDQPTAKLCVLVSTFTYVIYGNHARPDYEPSWLDRIAEWNAYPHNAAVFSSYGLSTYNNHVDGSGICHASHKRPLFNLRPGYITFGQATCSGLRHFQADSHLISWLHAKNIAYDIITDEELHNEGVDAIKRYDAVVTGSHPEYHTRETLDALTHYRDGGGALHYLGGNGFYWRIARHSEDPSLLEIRRAEDGLRAWASEPGEYYNGFDGAYGGLWRRNGRAPQKLVGVGFTAQGTFNGMPYQRVCYDPEFDWVFEGIDQDIIGDFGFSGNGAAGFELDRVDPKLGSGDQITILAQSFASDDHFILVPEEQLTHLTNLSGGPENLSLIHI
;
A
#
# COMPACT_ATOMS: atom_id res chain seq x y z
N MET A 1 5.42 9.20 -20.04
CA MET A 1 5.70 8.73 -18.67
C MET A 1 7.16 9.00 -18.39
N LYS A 2 7.50 9.63 -17.27
CA LYS A 2 8.89 9.86 -16.84
C LYS A 2 9.40 8.60 -16.13
N THR A 3 10.59 8.13 -16.52
CA THR A 3 11.22 6.92 -15.97
C THR A 3 12.57 7.24 -15.34
N VAL A 4 13.02 6.41 -14.40
CA VAL A 4 14.34 6.49 -13.78
C VAL A 4 15.29 5.68 -14.65
N PRO A 5 16.49 6.21 -15.04
CA PRO A 5 17.38 5.56 -15.99
C PRO A 5 17.88 4.17 -15.55
N LEU A 6 18.10 3.97 -14.24
CA LEU A 6 18.49 2.69 -13.66
C LEU A 6 17.74 2.49 -12.35
N ILE A 7 16.90 1.45 -12.28
CA ILE A 7 16.11 1.17 -11.09
C ILE A 7 15.71 -0.30 -11.02
N GLY A 8 15.51 -0.83 -9.82
CA GLY A 8 15.08 -2.21 -9.65
C GLY A 8 14.19 -2.44 -8.43
N TYR A 9 13.71 -3.67 -8.31
CA TYR A 9 13.04 -4.17 -7.11
C TYR A 9 13.31 -5.67 -6.94
N SER A 10 13.07 -6.18 -5.73
CA SER A 10 13.22 -7.59 -5.41
C SER A 10 11.88 -8.31 -5.34
N SER A 11 11.86 -9.60 -5.65
CA SER A 11 10.66 -10.45 -5.60
C SER A 11 10.09 -10.61 -4.18
N ARG A 12 10.91 -10.38 -3.15
CA ARG A 12 10.56 -10.44 -1.73
C ARG A 12 11.46 -9.51 -0.91
N LEU A 13 10.93 -9.01 0.21
CA LEU A 13 11.70 -8.14 1.11
C LEU A 13 12.52 -8.93 2.14
N SER A 14 12.15 -10.17 2.46
CA SER A 14 12.86 -10.99 3.42
C SER A 14 13.07 -12.41 2.93
N GLY A 15 14.00 -13.11 3.57
CA GLY A 15 14.25 -14.52 3.32
C GLY A 15 15.19 -15.15 4.33
N ARG A 16 15.20 -16.48 4.31
CA ARG A 16 16.05 -17.34 5.14
C ARG A 16 17.07 -18.08 4.28
N ALA A 17 18.05 -18.72 4.89
CA ALA A 17 19.03 -19.52 4.17
C ALA A 17 18.36 -20.53 3.22
N ASN A 18 18.94 -20.68 2.03
CA ASN A 18 18.46 -21.47 0.88
C ASN A 18 17.23 -20.91 0.17
N GLU A 19 16.66 -19.79 0.62
CA GLU A 19 15.60 -19.11 -0.13
C GLU A 19 16.19 -18.21 -1.21
N ARG A 20 15.49 -18.13 -2.32
CA ARG A 20 15.86 -17.35 -3.50
C ARG A 20 15.16 -15.99 -3.48
N ILE A 21 15.93 -14.96 -3.79
CA ILE A 21 15.45 -13.60 -4.08
C ILE A 21 15.78 -13.29 -5.53
N ASP A 22 14.77 -12.95 -6.31
CA ASP A 22 14.93 -12.51 -7.69
C ASP A 22 14.98 -10.98 -7.73
N PHE A 23 15.83 -10.44 -8.60
CA PHE A 23 15.99 -9.02 -8.82
C PHE A 23 15.57 -8.67 -10.25
N MET A 24 14.65 -7.73 -10.36
CA MET A 24 14.12 -7.19 -11.59
C MET A 24 14.68 -5.78 -11.75
N VAL A 25 15.36 -5.52 -12.87
CA VAL A 25 16.06 -4.27 -13.13
C VAL A 25 15.63 -3.70 -14.48
N SER A 26 15.35 -2.41 -14.53
CA SER A 26 15.19 -1.66 -15.77
C SER A 26 16.35 -0.69 -15.92
N SER A 27 17.06 -0.78 -17.01
CA SER A 27 18.20 0.09 -17.36
C SER A 27 17.98 0.69 -18.75
N GLU A 28 18.08 2.01 -18.87
CA GLU A 28 18.01 2.75 -20.15
C GLU A 28 19.40 2.96 -20.77
N HIS A 29 20.47 2.48 -20.12
CA HIS A 29 21.84 2.58 -20.62
C HIS A 29 22.11 1.57 -21.74
N GLU A 30 23.08 1.88 -22.59
CA GLU A 30 23.59 0.97 -23.62
C GLU A 30 24.66 0.03 -23.04
N GLU A 31 25.40 0.48 -22.00
CA GLU A 31 26.41 -0.30 -21.31
C GLU A 31 25.75 -1.27 -20.30
N ASN A 32 26.47 -2.32 -19.98
CA ASN A 32 26.08 -3.23 -18.90
C ASN A 32 26.10 -2.49 -17.55
N TYR A 33 25.11 -2.78 -16.71
CA TYR A 33 25.15 -2.36 -15.31
C TYR A 33 25.88 -3.42 -14.46
N THR A 34 26.38 -3.00 -13.29
CA THR A 34 26.92 -3.92 -12.28
C THR A 34 25.98 -4.06 -11.12
N ALA A 35 26.01 -5.22 -10.43
CA ALA A 35 25.33 -5.46 -9.17
C ALA A 35 26.33 -6.00 -8.15
N ARG A 36 26.23 -5.52 -6.89
CA ARG A 36 27.07 -5.91 -5.77
C ARG A 36 26.30 -5.92 -4.47
N LEU A 37 26.59 -6.85 -3.59
CA LEU A 37 25.91 -7.01 -2.31
C LEU A 37 26.63 -6.29 -1.18
N PHE A 38 25.87 -5.62 -0.33
CA PHE A 38 26.35 -4.94 0.87
C PHE A 38 25.51 -5.29 2.10
N ARG A 39 26.14 -5.35 3.27
CA ARG A 39 25.45 -5.34 4.57
C ARG A 39 25.27 -3.90 5.02
N SER A 40 24.03 -3.48 5.27
CA SER A 40 23.69 -2.14 5.71
C SER A 40 23.75 -2.04 7.23
N VAL A 41 24.44 -1.02 7.73
CA VAL A 41 24.54 -0.68 9.15
C VAL A 41 23.89 0.66 9.45
N SER A 42 23.95 1.62 8.52
CA SER A 42 23.28 2.92 8.61
C SER A 42 22.80 3.34 7.23
N ALA A 43 21.55 3.75 7.14
CA ALA A 43 20.93 4.27 5.92
C ALA A 43 20.67 5.79 6.00
N ASP A 44 21.22 6.47 7.02
CA ASP A 44 21.09 7.90 7.25
C ASP A 44 22.10 8.69 6.41
N PRO A 45 21.66 9.55 5.47
CA PRO A 45 22.58 10.35 4.65
C PRO A 45 23.12 11.58 5.36
N ASN A 46 22.64 11.91 6.59
CA ASN A 46 22.98 13.14 7.29
C ASN A 46 24.48 13.22 7.59
N PRO A 47 25.21 14.23 7.08
CA PRO A 47 26.65 14.35 7.30
C PRO A 47 27.04 14.71 8.74
N GLN A 48 26.09 15.15 9.57
CA GLN A 48 26.31 15.38 11.00
C GLN A 48 26.18 14.09 11.82
N GLY A 49 25.64 13.02 11.23
CA GLY A 49 25.61 11.66 11.78
C GLY A 49 26.76 10.81 11.29
N LYS A 50 26.55 9.50 11.27
CA LYS A 50 27.54 8.54 10.71
C LYS A 50 27.52 8.47 9.18
N GLY A 51 26.50 9.03 8.54
CA GLY A 51 26.26 8.86 7.13
C GLY A 51 25.78 7.44 6.78
N ILE A 52 25.70 7.13 5.49
CA ILE A 52 25.41 5.80 5.00
C ILE A 52 26.62 4.90 5.26
N VAL A 53 26.42 3.81 6.02
CA VAL A 53 27.47 2.84 6.37
C VAL A 53 27.07 1.47 5.85
N GLU A 54 27.84 0.97 4.89
CA GLU A 54 27.64 -0.33 4.25
C GLU A 54 28.97 -1.09 4.15
N HIS A 55 28.93 -2.40 4.32
CA HIS A 55 30.08 -3.28 4.20
C HIS A 55 29.88 -4.23 3.03
N ALA A 56 30.84 -4.26 2.09
CA ALA A 56 30.78 -5.17 0.95
C ALA A 56 30.73 -6.63 1.41
N CYS A 57 29.92 -7.43 0.74
CA CYS A 57 29.70 -8.85 1.02
C CYS A 57 30.12 -9.72 -0.16
N ASP A 58 31.34 -9.47 -0.67
CA ASP A 58 31.86 -10.13 -1.89
C ASP A 58 32.02 -11.65 -1.73
N ASP A 59 32.18 -12.15 -0.49
CA ASP A 59 32.18 -13.58 -0.18
C ASP A 59 30.85 -14.28 -0.48
N PHE A 60 29.73 -13.53 -0.46
CA PHE A 60 28.39 -14.05 -0.74
C PHE A 60 27.91 -13.71 -2.14
N PHE A 61 28.17 -12.48 -2.60
CA PHE A 61 27.85 -12.04 -3.95
C PHE A 61 28.84 -10.94 -4.38
N PRO A 62 29.92 -11.32 -5.09
CA PRO A 62 30.85 -10.34 -5.62
C PRO A 62 30.22 -9.51 -6.72
N GLU A 63 30.87 -8.39 -7.06
CA GLU A 63 30.41 -7.56 -8.16
C GLU A 63 30.30 -8.36 -9.47
N GLN A 64 29.14 -8.28 -10.12
CA GLN A 64 28.82 -8.95 -11.36
C GLN A 64 28.22 -7.95 -12.36
N SER A 65 28.47 -8.18 -13.65
CA SER A 65 27.98 -7.36 -14.74
C SER A 65 26.80 -8.04 -15.43
N PHE A 66 25.75 -7.28 -15.72
CA PHE A 66 24.52 -7.73 -16.35
C PHE A 66 24.17 -6.83 -17.53
N GLN A 67 23.55 -7.40 -18.55
CA GLN A 67 23.13 -6.65 -19.73
C GLN A 67 22.00 -5.68 -19.38
N SER A 68 22.15 -4.42 -19.76
CA SER A 68 21.09 -3.42 -19.63
C SER A 68 19.94 -3.74 -20.58
N ARG A 69 18.73 -3.60 -20.07
CA ARG A 69 17.48 -3.64 -20.84
C ARG A 69 16.44 -2.75 -20.20
N LYS A 70 15.70 -2.05 -21.02
CA LYS A 70 14.54 -1.29 -20.55
C LYS A 70 13.35 -2.22 -20.38
N GLN A 71 12.77 -2.25 -19.19
CA GLN A 71 11.55 -2.97 -18.89
C GLN A 71 10.38 -2.00 -18.76
N MET A 72 9.27 -2.29 -19.41
CA MET A 72 8.08 -1.46 -19.40
C MET A 72 7.11 -1.91 -18.31
N PHE A 73 6.29 -0.99 -17.84
CA PHE A 73 5.17 -1.26 -16.95
C PHE A 73 3.96 -0.42 -17.37
N SER A 74 2.76 -0.83 -16.98
CA SER A 74 1.53 -0.17 -17.39
C SER A 74 0.61 0.04 -16.19
N PRO A 75 0.49 1.27 -15.68
CA PRO A 75 -0.54 1.60 -14.70
C PRO A 75 -1.94 1.43 -15.28
N GLY A 76 -2.88 1.22 -14.40
CA GLY A 76 -4.30 1.03 -14.67
C GLY A 76 -4.75 -0.40 -14.39
N SER A 77 -5.85 -0.51 -13.65
CA SER A 77 -6.49 -1.79 -13.38
C SER A 77 -7.55 -2.12 -14.41
N TYR A 78 -7.69 -3.41 -14.69
CA TYR A 78 -8.67 -3.92 -15.63
C TYR A 78 -8.93 -5.41 -15.38
N GLY A 79 -10.04 -5.92 -15.98
CA GLY A 79 -10.29 -7.34 -16.07
C GLY A 79 -10.04 -7.86 -17.48
N LYS A 80 -9.40 -9.01 -17.65
CA LYS A 80 -9.24 -9.68 -18.95
C LYS A 80 -9.64 -11.15 -18.85
N THR A 81 -10.32 -11.68 -19.86
CA THR A 81 -10.63 -13.11 -19.89
C THR A 81 -9.36 -13.94 -20.10
N THR A 82 -9.27 -15.07 -19.40
CA THR A 82 -8.12 -15.99 -19.48
C THR A 82 -8.00 -16.66 -20.85
N GLU A 83 -9.11 -16.76 -21.57
CA GLU A 83 -9.19 -17.31 -22.93
C GLU A 83 -10.04 -16.40 -23.82
N LYS A 84 -9.90 -16.58 -25.14
CA LYS A 84 -10.69 -15.87 -26.14
C LYS A 84 -12.13 -16.30 -26.06
N LEU A 85 -13.04 -15.34 -26.06
CA LEU A 85 -14.46 -15.57 -26.26
C LEU A 85 -14.73 -15.62 -27.78
N LYS A 86 -15.31 -16.74 -28.25
CA LYS A 86 -15.71 -16.91 -29.65
C LYS A 86 -17.21 -16.80 -29.75
N ILE A 87 -17.69 -15.81 -30.48
CA ILE A 87 -19.11 -15.60 -30.74
C ILE A 87 -19.38 -15.54 -32.22
N ARG A 88 -20.62 -15.92 -32.59
CA ARG A 88 -21.20 -15.72 -33.93
C ARG A 88 -22.69 -15.52 -33.78
N ALA A 89 -23.17 -14.34 -34.13
CA ALA A 89 -24.59 -14.03 -34.13
C ALA A 89 -25.18 -14.05 -35.52
N GLU A 90 -26.44 -14.50 -35.62
CA GLU A 90 -27.20 -14.46 -36.88
C GLU A 90 -28.00 -13.16 -37.01
N GLN A 91 -28.41 -12.56 -35.88
CA GLN A 91 -29.27 -11.39 -35.83
C GLN A 91 -28.64 -10.21 -35.12
N LYS A 92 -28.13 -10.38 -33.87
CA LYS A 92 -27.75 -9.28 -32.98
C LYS A 92 -26.73 -9.70 -31.95
N ILE A 93 -25.74 -8.81 -31.70
CA ILE A 93 -24.89 -8.84 -30.51
C ILE A 93 -25.30 -7.68 -29.59
N MET A 94 -25.33 -7.91 -28.27
CA MET A 94 -25.62 -6.88 -27.28
C MET A 94 -24.68 -7.04 -26.08
N PHE A 95 -24.21 -5.89 -25.56
CA PHE A 95 -23.44 -5.77 -24.34
C PHE A 95 -24.31 -5.05 -23.30
N SER A 96 -24.31 -5.54 -22.08
CA SER A 96 -25.02 -4.90 -20.96
C SER A 96 -24.16 -4.89 -19.71
N LEU A 97 -24.15 -3.77 -18.99
CA LEU A 97 -23.48 -3.63 -17.70
C LEU A 97 -24.08 -2.45 -16.91
N LEU A 98 -23.74 -2.43 -15.61
CA LEU A 98 -23.95 -1.26 -14.76
C LEU A 98 -22.59 -0.58 -14.56
N PHE A 99 -22.57 0.74 -14.55
CA PHE A 99 -21.35 1.48 -14.30
C PHE A 99 -21.61 2.76 -13.48
N TYR A 100 -20.58 3.15 -12.75
CA TYR A 100 -20.57 4.32 -11.86
C TYR A 100 -19.25 5.07 -12.13
N PRO A 101 -19.23 6.05 -13.03
CA PRO A 101 -18.01 6.80 -13.33
C PRO A 101 -17.63 7.69 -12.16
N THR A 102 -16.36 7.70 -11.79
CA THR A 102 -15.81 8.60 -10.75
C THR A 102 -15.04 9.77 -11.36
N LEU A 103 -14.61 9.63 -12.62
CA LEU A 103 -13.88 10.65 -13.35
C LEU A 103 -14.39 10.76 -14.80
N ILE A 104 -14.57 11.99 -15.26
CA ILE A 104 -14.65 12.31 -16.70
C ILE A 104 -13.34 13.04 -17.03
N SER A 105 -12.41 12.30 -17.65
CA SER A 105 -11.07 12.83 -17.97
C SER A 105 -11.03 13.53 -19.34
N GLU A 106 -9.94 14.22 -19.64
CA GLU A 106 -9.69 14.86 -20.94
C GLU A 106 -9.50 13.85 -22.08
N ALA A 107 -9.23 12.59 -21.75
CA ALA A 107 -9.10 11.49 -22.70
C ALA A 107 -10.27 10.50 -22.54
N ALA A 108 -10.65 9.85 -23.63
CA ALA A 108 -11.65 8.79 -23.59
C ALA A 108 -11.18 7.61 -22.74
N GLN A 109 -12.09 7.02 -21.97
CA GLN A 109 -11.84 5.87 -21.09
C GLN A 109 -12.62 4.66 -21.64
N GLU A 110 -12.00 3.51 -21.71
CA GLU A 110 -12.62 2.29 -22.20
C GLU A 110 -13.35 1.56 -21.07
N ILE A 111 -14.66 1.36 -21.22
CA ILE A 111 -15.49 0.63 -20.25
C ILE A 111 -15.44 -0.88 -20.54
N LEU A 112 -15.53 -1.25 -21.84
CA LEU A 112 -15.46 -2.63 -22.33
C LEU A 112 -14.87 -2.66 -23.73
N HIS A 113 -13.92 -3.57 -23.94
CA HIS A 113 -13.30 -3.83 -25.23
C HIS A 113 -13.39 -5.33 -25.58
N PHE A 114 -13.90 -5.65 -26.75
CA PHE A 114 -13.97 -7.02 -27.26
C PHE A 114 -13.68 -7.07 -28.76
N GLY A 115 -12.41 -7.31 -29.08
CA GLY A 115 -11.95 -7.30 -30.46
C GLY A 115 -12.21 -5.95 -31.15
N ARG A 116 -13.15 -5.93 -32.09
CA ARG A 116 -13.54 -4.71 -32.78
C ARG A 116 -14.69 -3.92 -32.15
N PHE A 117 -15.23 -4.40 -31.01
CA PHE A 117 -16.30 -3.73 -30.26
C PHE A 117 -15.72 -2.90 -29.15
N HIS A 118 -16.11 -1.63 -29.09
CA HIS A 118 -15.63 -0.65 -28.13
C HIS A 118 -16.79 0.05 -27.44
N LEU A 119 -16.74 0.09 -26.11
CA LEU A 119 -17.66 0.85 -25.28
C LEU A 119 -16.86 1.85 -24.45
N THR A 120 -16.96 3.14 -24.77
CA THR A 120 -16.10 4.18 -24.22
C THR A 120 -16.88 5.29 -23.54
N LEU A 121 -16.33 5.85 -22.46
CA LEU A 121 -16.75 7.11 -21.87
C LEU A 121 -15.88 8.24 -22.45
N THR A 122 -16.52 9.21 -23.08
CA THR A 122 -15.83 10.34 -23.73
C THR A 122 -15.54 11.48 -22.76
N GLU A 123 -14.64 12.37 -23.14
CA GLU A 123 -14.32 13.62 -22.42
C GLU A 123 -15.56 14.51 -22.15
N GLY A 124 -16.57 14.43 -22.99
CA GLY A 124 -17.82 15.16 -22.83
C GLY A 124 -18.85 14.51 -21.93
N GLY A 125 -18.52 13.35 -21.33
CA GLY A 125 -19.44 12.58 -20.47
C GLY A 125 -20.49 11.80 -21.26
N HIS A 126 -20.30 11.54 -22.54
CA HIS A 126 -21.15 10.66 -23.33
C HIS A 126 -20.57 9.26 -23.42
N VAL A 127 -21.42 8.27 -23.59
CA VAL A 127 -21.00 6.90 -23.89
C VAL A 127 -21.08 6.66 -25.38
N ASN A 128 -19.97 6.21 -25.95
CA ASN A 128 -19.91 5.77 -27.33
C ASN A 128 -19.89 4.24 -27.39
N PHE A 129 -20.64 3.67 -28.37
CA PHE A 129 -20.49 2.28 -28.78
C PHE A 129 -19.97 2.25 -30.19
N GLY A 130 -18.85 1.58 -30.42
CA GLY A 130 -18.16 1.48 -31.70
C GLY A 130 -17.97 0.06 -32.18
N VAL A 131 -17.98 -0.08 -33.51
CA VAL A 131 -17.57 -1.30 -34.22
C VAL A 131 -16.69 -0.88 -35.37
N ASP A 132 -15.43 -1.27 -35.36
CA ASP A 132 -14.42 -0.79 -36.30
C ASP A 132 -14.34 0.77 -36.32
N GLN A 133 -14.69 1.38 -37.46
CA GLN A 133 -14.68 2.85 -37.66
C GLN A 133 -16.05 3.50 -37.36
N ASN A 134 -17.08 2.70 -37.12
CA ASN A 134 -18.44 3.18 -36.97
C ASN A 134 -18.76 3.34 -35.48
N THR A 135 -19.37 4.46 -35.12
CA THR A 135 -19.63 4.77 -33.71
C THR A 135 -21.00 5.43 -33.55
N VAL A 136 -21.79 5.00 -32.59
CA VAL A 136 -22.99 5.67 -32.11
C VAL A 136 -22.72 6.27 -30.73
N ARG A 137 -23.21 7.50 -30.50
CA ARG A 137 -23.01 8.25 -29.27
C ARG A 137 -24.32 8.41 -28.51
N SER A 138 -24.29 8.21 -27.19
CA SER A 138 -25.45 8.43 -26.34
C SER A 138 -25.93 9.90 -26.39
N GLU A 139 -27.25 10.12 -26.40
CA GLU A 139 -27.80 11.45 -26.29
C GLU A 139 -27.59 12.03 -24.87
N ASN A 140 -27.83 11.21 -23.86
CA ASN A 140 -27.66 11.61 -22.46
C ASN A 140 -26.19 11.61 -22.09
N LYS A 141 -25.78 12.64 -21.33
CA LYS A 141 -24.50 12.69 -20.62
C LYS A 141 -24.63 11.98 -19.28
N VAL A 142 -23.55 11.35 -18.85
CA VAL A 142 -23.43 10.84 -17.49
C VAL A 142 -22.84 11.92 -16.57
N THR A 143 -23.19 11.82 -15.30
CA THR A 143 -22.61 12.59 -14.20
C THR A 143 -21.79 11.66 -13.33
N VAL A 144 -20.62 12.09 -12.87
CA VAL A 144 -19.79 11.30 -11.97
C VAL A 144 -20.55 10.98 -10.66
N ARG A 145 -20.17 9.85 -10.06
CA ARG A 145 -20.74 9.35 -8.80
C ARG A 145 -22.24 9.10 -8.86
N ARG A 146 -22.70 8.52 -10.01
CA ARG A 146 -24.08 8.06 -10.24
C ARG A 146 -24.08 6.74 -10.99
N TRP A 147 -24.99 5.85 -10.63
CA TRP A 147 -25.18 4.58 -11.30
C TRP A 147 -26.00 4.69 -12.59
N TYR A 148 -25.51 4.05 -13.64
CA TYR A 148 -26.17 3.96 -14.94
C TYR A 148 -26.18 2.51 -15.44
N ARG A 149 -27.22 2.14 -16.15
CA ARG A 149 -27.26 0.95 -16.97
C ARG A 149 -26.91 1.32 -18.40
N ILE A 150 -25.95 0.59 -18.97
CA ILE A 150 -25.63 0.66 -20.40
C ILE A 150 -26.15 -0.57 -21.08
N GLU A 151 -26.80 -0.39 -22.22
CA GLU A 151 -27.08 -1.42 -23.21
C GLU A 151 -26.60 -0.92 -24.55
N ALA A 152 -25.67 -1.65 -25.18
CA ALA A 152 -25.09 -1.35 -26.47
C ALA A 152 -25.25 -2.54 -27.42
N SER A 153 -25.70 -2.33 -28.65
CA SER A 153 -25.95 -3.44 -29.55
C SER A 153 -25.75 -3.10 -31.03
N ILE A 154 -25.46 -4.12 -31.77
CA ILE A 154 -25.42 -4.07 -33.24
C ILE A 154 -26.20 -5.23 -33.83
N ASN A 155 -26.98 -4.97 -34.89
CA ASN A 155 -27.68 -6.00 -35.64
C ASN A 155 -27.01 -6.29 -37.01
N LYS A 156 -27.44 -7.34 -37.66
CA LYS A 156 -26.88 -7.78 -38.95
C LYS A 156 -27.05 -6.73 -40.06
N GLN A 157 -28.06 -5.87 -39.96
CA GLN A 157 -28.33 -4.78 -40.91
C GLN A 157 -27.43 -3.56 -40.69
N GLY A 158 -26.58 -3.58 -39.66
CA GLY A 158 -25.65 -2.49 -39.36
C GLY A 158 -26.22 -1.41 -38.41
N ALA A 159 -27.40 -1.59 -37.83
CA ALA A 159 -27.93 -0.62 -36.85
C ALA A 159 -27.17 -0.77 -35.53
N LEU A 160 -26.38 0.25 -35.22
CA LEU A 160 -25.72 0.45 -33.90
C LEU A 160 -26.68 1.15 -32.96
N ARG A 161 -26.78 0.69 -31.73
CA ARG A 161 -27.63 1.27 -30.69
C ARG A 161 -26.87 1.41 -29.40
N VAL A 162 -27.06 2.53 -28.67
CA VAL A 162 -26.59 2.73 -27.31
C VAL A 162 -27.69 3.36 -26.49
N SER A 163 -27.91 2.80 -25.31
CA SER A 163 -28.85 3.31 -24.29
C SER A 163 -28.11 3.47 -22.98
N VAL A 164 -28.23 4.64 -22.35
CA VAL A 164 -27.60 4.97 -21.06
C VAL A 164 -28.70 5.54 -20.14
N ASN A 165 -29.07 4.74 -19.15
CA ASN A 165 -30.19 5.05 -18.25
C ASN A 165 -29.73 5.14 -16.80
N GLY A 166 -29.95 6.27 -16.14
CA GLY A 166 -29.70 6.45 -14.71
C GLY A 166 -30.62 5.54 -13.86
N ILE A 167 -30.07 4.88 -12.86
CA ILE A 167 -30.83 3.98 -11.98
C ILE A 167 -31.59 4.79 -10.93
N GLU A 168 -30.96 5.83 -10.39
CA GLU A 168 -31.49 6.66 -9.29
C GLU A 168 -32.22 7.92 -9.78
N HIS A 169 -32.32 8.10 -11.11
CA HIS A 169 -32.88 9.33 -11.68
C HIS A 169 -34.14 9.06 -12.48
N ILE A 170 -35.12 9.92 -12.30
CA ILE A 170 -36.30 10.00 -13.16
C ILE A 170 -35.88 10.68 -14.48
N GLN A 171 -35.09 9.97 -15.29
CA GLN A 171 -34.84 10.35 -16.68
C GLN A 171 -35.59 9.39 -17.59
N SER A 172 -36.23 9.93 -18.60
CA SER A 172 -36.81 9.07 -19.64
C SER A 172 -35.70 8.30 -20.34
N PRO A 173 -35.81 6.97 -20.45
CA PRO A 173 -34.85 6.18 -21.21
C PRO A 173 -34.74 6.72 -22.63
N LYS A 174 -33.51 6.96 -23.08
CA LYS A 174 -33.24 7.40 -24.44
C LYS A 174 -32.27 6.42 -25.09
N GLU A 175 -32.70 5.87 -26.21
CA GLU A 175 -31.87 5.03 -27.08
C GLU A 175 -31.44 5.86 -28.28
N THR A 176 -30.13 5.88 -28.56
CA THR A 176 -29.61 6.48 -29.77
C THR A 176 -29.32 5.40 -30.78
N VAL A 177 -29.71 5.60 -32.02
CA VAL A 177 -29.54 4.68 -33.12
C VAL A 177 -28.76 5.35 -34.26
N GLN A 178 -27.80 4.61 -34.83
CA GLN A 178 -27.07 5.01 -36.01
C GLN A 178 -27.01 3.80 -36.97
N ASP A 179 -27.44 3.97 -38.18
CA ASP A 179 -27.34 2.95 -39.20
C ASP A 179 -26.02 3.08 -39.97
N VAL A 180 -25.39 1.94 -40.23
CA VAL A 180 -24.18 1.82 -41.06
C VAL A 180 -24.59 1.22 -42.38
N GLU A 181 -24.12 1.80 -43.48
CA GLU A 181 -24.53 1.41 -44.86
C GLU A 181 -24.02 0.03 -45.33
N ALA A 182 -23.63 -0.90 -44.47
CA ALA A 182 -23.08 -2.20 -44.79
C ALA A 182 -23.64 -3.31 -43.92
N GLN A 183 -23.79 -4.51 -44.50
CA GLN A 183 -23.97 -5.73 -43.72
C GLN A 183 -22.71 -6.01 -42.93
N ILE A 184 -22.85 -6.17 -41.63
CA ILE A 184 -21.73 -6.43 -40.71
C ILE A 184 -21.66 -7.92 -40.38
N ASP A 185 -20.47 -8.50 -40.49
CA ASP A 185 -20.22 -9.84 -39.95
C ASP A 185 -20.26 -9.75 -38.39
N LEU A 186 -21.19 -10.49 -37.79
CA LEU A 186 -21.39 -10.55 -36.35
C LEU A 186 -20.60 -11.71 -35.70
N SER A 187 -19.36 -11.94 -36.14
CA SER A 187 -18.46 -12.91 -35.52
C SER A 187 -17.29 -12.21 -34.87
N GLU A 188 -16.84 -12.73 -33.73
CA GLU A 188 -15.63 -12.26 -33.02
C GLU A 188 -14.95 -13.42 -32.29
N ASN A 189 -13.63 -13.37 -32.19
CA ASN A 189 -12.83 -14.34 -31.44
C ASN A 189 -11.63 -13.64 -30.76
N SER A 190 -11.90 -12.98 -29.66
CA SER A 190 -10.94 -12.13 -28.98
C SER A 190 -11.03 -12.26 -27.45
N ILE A 191 -10.06 -11.72 -26.74
CA ILE A 191 -10.11 -11.51 -25.31
C ILE A 191 -11.13 -10.40 -25.03
N VAL A 192 -11.96 -10.57 -24.01
CA VAL A 192 -12.80 -9.51 -23.46
C VAL A 192 -12.00 -8.76 -22.41
N ILE A 193 -11.97 -7.45 -22.47
CA ILE A 193 -11.36 -6.57 -21.48
C ILE A 193 -12.43 -5.66 -20.90
N ILE A 194 -12.47 -5.61 -19.57
CA ILE A 194 -13.34 -4.73 -18.79
C ILE A 194 -12.47 -3.63 -18.18
N ALA A 195 -12.89 -2.38 -18.29
CA ALA A 195 -12.21 -1.19 -17.77
C ALA A 195 -10.87 -0.86 -18.46
N GLY A 196 -10.69 -1.23 -19.71
CA GLY A 196 -9.48 -0.91 -20.46
C GLY A 196 -9.53 -1.35 -21.91
N GLN A 197 -8.58 -0.89 -22.71
CA GLN A 197 -8.46 -1.18 -24.13
C GLN A 197 -7.15 -1.89 -24.44
N HIS A 198 -7.22 -3.02 -25.13
CA HIS A 198 -6.02 -3.69 -25.64
C HIS A 198 -5.44 -2.91 -26.82
N VAL A 199 -4.20 -2.46 -26.67
CA VAL A 199 -3.47 -1.74 -27.72
C VAL A 199 -2.09 -2.39 -27.85
N GLU A 200 -1.81 -3.02 -29.00
CA GLU A 200 -0.59 -3.79 -29.19
C GLU A 200 -0.44 -4.90 -28.15
N ASN A 201 0.52 -4.81 -27.24
CA ASN A 201 0.77 -5.76 -26.15
C ASN A 201 0.46 -5.20 -24.77
N THR A 202 -0.23 -4.05 -24.68
CA THR A 202 -0.53 -3.37 -23.41
C THR A 202 -2.02 -3.05 -23.33
N VAL A 203 -2.49 -2.72 -22.11
CA VAL A 203 -3.82 -2.14 -21.91
C VAL A 203 -3.64 -0.65 -21.61
N LYS A 204 -4.46 0.17 -22.25
CA LYS A 204 -4.49 1.63 -22.14
C LYS A 204 -5.91 2.12 -21.93
N ASN A 205 -6.06 3.43 -21.75
CA ASN A 205 -7.37 4.09 -21.61
C ASN A 205 -8.23 3.49 -20.50
N CYS A 206 -7.61 3.09 -19.39
CA CYS A 206 -8.31 2.46 -18.26
C CYS A 206 -9.42 3.36 -17.72
N PHE A 207 -10.52 2.74 -17.34
CA PHE A 207 -11.70 3.40 -16.79
C PHE A 207 -11.48 3.75 -15.31
N ASN A 208 -12.04 4.88 -14.88
CA ASN A 208 -12.08 5.27 -13.47
C ASN A 208 -13.52 5.18 -12.95
N GLY A 209 -13.76 4.26 -12.03
CA GLY A 209 -15.07 4.05 -11.44
C GLY A 209 -15.42 2.58 -11.26
N LYS A 210 -16.70 2.35 -10.90
CA LYS A 210 -17.20 1.01 -10.61
C LYS A 210 -17.92 0.42 -11.82
N ILE A 211 -17.73 -0.88 -12.03
CA ILE A 211 -18.46 -1.68 -13.04
C ILE A 211 -19.11 -2.86 -12.30
N GLU A 212 -20.34 -3.22 -12.72
CA GLU A 212 -21.11 -4.33 -12.18
C GLU A 212 -21.81 -5.11 -13.29
N ALA A 213 -21.88 -6.44 -13.15
CA ALA A 213 -22.62 -7.38 -13.98
C ALA A 213 -22.38 -7.24 -15.50
N PRO A 214 -21.11 -7.18 -16.00
CA PRO A 214 -20.86 -7.15 -17.43
C PRO A 214 -21.33 -8.44 -18.10
N SER A 215 -22.03 -8.31 -19.22
CA SER A 215 -22.66 -9.45 -19.91
C SER A 215 -22.66 -9.25 -21.42
N VAL A 216 -22.52 -10.35 -22.16
CA VAL A 216 -22.57 -10.41 -23.61
C VAL A 216 -23.74 -11.32 -24.07
N PHE A 217 -24.58 -10.82 -24.95
CA PHE A 217 -25.73 -11.51 -25.48
C PHE A 217 -25.57 -11.71 -26.99
N VAL A 218 -25.91 -12.89 -27.44
CA VAL A 218 -25.95 -13.27 -28.86
C VAL A 218 -27.37 -13.74 -29.19
N ASP A 219 -28.01 -13.08 -30.11
CA ASP A 219 -29.39 -13.38 -30.56
C ASP A 219 -30.40 -13.49 -29.39
N GLY A 220 -30.20 -12.66 -28.37
CA GLY A 220 -31.05 -12.60 -27.19
C GLY A 220 -30.67 -13.57 -26.05
N GLN A 221 -29.69 -14.45 -26.28
CA GLN A 221 -29.19 -15.37 -25.25
C GLN A 221 -27.92 -14.81 -24.57
N CYS A 222 -27.83 -14.82 -23.24
CA CYS A 222 -26.63 -14.50 -22.54
C CYS A 222 -25.59 -15.61 -22.76
N VAL A 223 -24.49 -15.28 -23.42
CA VAL A 223 -23.40 -16.22 -23.72
C VAL A 223 -22.19 -16.05 -22.85
N ALA A 224 -22.04 -14.90 -22.21
CA ALA A 224 -20.98 -14.62 -21.25
C ALA A 224 -21.46 -13.62 -20.22
N SER A 225 -21.16 -13.88 -18.95
CA SER A 225 -21.39 -12.93 -17.85
C SER A 225 -20.45 -13.21 -16.69
N TRP A 226 -20.17 -12.18 -15.89
CA TRP A 226 -19.33 -12.27 -14.68
C TRP A 226 -20.07 -11.64 -13.51
N ASP A 227 -20.23 -12.44 -12.46
CA ASP A 227 -20.88 -12.05 -11.21
C ASP A 227 -19.82 -11.61 -10.19
N PHE A 228 -19.69 -10.31 -10.01
CA PHE A 228 -18.65 -9.73 -9.12
C PHE A 228 -18.97 -9.86 -7.64
N ALA A 229 -20.18 -10.29 -7.26
CA ALA A 229 -20.53 -10.60 -5.88
C ALA A 229 -19.91 -11.92 -5.38
N LYS A 230 -19.42 -12.76 -6.31
CA LYS A 230 -18.84 -14.07 -5.97
C LYS A 230 -17.34 -13.97 -5.74
N ASN A 231 -16.84 -14.75 -4.77
CA ASN A 231 -15.41 -14.87 -4.45
C ASN A 231 -14.71 -13.52 -4.37
N ILE A 232 -15.30 -12.59 -3.62
CA ILE A 232 -14.79 -11.19 -3.50
C ILE A 232 -13.33 -11.13 -3.08
N GLN A 233 -12.83 -12.14 -2.38
CA GLN A 233 -11.42 -12.25 -1.95
C GLN A 233 -10.44 -12.63 -3.07
N SER A 234 -10.91 -13.13 -4.22
CA SER A 234 -10.06 -13.61 -5.30
C SER A 234 -9.78 -12.51 -6.33
N MET A 235 -8.60 -12.55 -6.95
CA MET A 235 -8.26 -11.74 -8.14
C MET A 235 -8.71 -12.40 -9.44
N THR A 236 -9.53 -13.44 -9.36
CA THR A 236 -10.17 -14.09 -10.51
C THR A 236 -11.68 -14.15 -10.30
N VAL A 237 -12.44 -13.78 -11.31
CA VAL A 237 -13.91 -13.87 -11.32
C VAL A 237 -14.33 -14.97 -12.25
N ALA A 238 -15.06 -15.96 -11.74
CA ALA A 238 -15.54 -17.07 -12.53
C ALA A 238 -16.51 -16.61 -13.65
N GLY A 239 -16.28 -17.08 -14.87
CA GLY A 239 -17.14 -16.84 -16.01
C GLY A 239 -18.38 -17.74 -15.99
N ASN A 240 -19.53 -17.20 -16.38
CA ASN A 240 -20.74 -17.95 -16.61
C ASN A 240 -20.98 -18.06 -18.13
N GLY A 241 -20.81 -19.28 -18.68
CA GLY A 241 -20.86 -19.54 -20.11
C GLY A 241 -19.60 -19.11 -20.87
N CYS A 242 -18.56 -18.66 -20.20
CA CYS A 242 -17.32 -18.17 -20.79
C CYS A 242 -16.12 -18.43 -19.88
N ALA A 243 -14.91 -18.03 -20.33
CA ALA A 243 -13.69 -18.08 -19.55
C ALA A 243 -13.73 -17.13 -18.34
N ASP A 244 -12.95 -17.45 -17.33
CA ASP A 244 -12.77 -16.62 -16.14
C ASP A 244 -12.14 -15.27 -16.49
N LEU A 245 -12.39 -14.27 -15.65
CA LEU A 245 -11.84 -12.93 -15.75
C LEU A 245 -10.73 -12.74 -14.71
N GLU A 246 -9.49 -12.58 -15.17
CA GLU A 246 -8.34 -12.21 -14.34
C GLU A 246 -8.35 -10.70 -14.10
N LEU A 247 -8.23 -10.29 -12.85
CA LEU A 247 -8.15 -8.89 -12.43
C LEU A 247 -6.69 -8.46 -12.35
N VAL A 248 -6.27 -7.57 -13.23
CA VAL A 248 -4.90 -7.07 -13.33
C VAL A 248 -4.76 -5.76 -12.53
N ASN A 249 -3.63 -5.57 -11.88
CA ASN A 249 -3.32 -4.42 -11.01
C ASN A 249 -4.32 -4.22 -9.85
N ALA A 250 -4.83 -5.32 -9.33
CA ALA A 250 -5.62 -5.37 -8.09
C ALA A 250 -6.73 -4.30 -7.99
N PRO A 251 -7.69 -4.25 -8.93
CA PRO A 251 -8.83 -3.35 -8.78
C PRO A 251 -9.58 -3.66 -7.49
N THR A 252 -10.18 -2.62 -6.89
CA THR A 252 -10.76 -2.73 -5.56
C THR A 252 -12.07 -3.51 -5.58
N ARG A 253 -12.13 -4.59 -4.81
CA ARG A 253 -13.32 -5.41 -4.56
C ARG A 253 -13.96 -5.05 -3.22
N ALA A 254 -15.08 -5.68 -2.84
CA ALA A 254 -15.87 -5.33 -1.65
C ALA A 254 -16.28 -3.84 -1.64
N VAL A 255 -16.65 -3.32 -2.78
CA VAL A 255 -17.19 -1.96 -2.96
C VAL A 255 -18.68 -2.00 -3.23
N THR A 256 -19.40 -0.97 -2.82
CA THR A 256 -20.85 -0.87 -2.96
C THR A 256 -21.27 -0.90 -4.43
N GLY A 257 -22.23 -1.77 -4.74
CA GLY A 257 -22.86 -1.92 -6.03
C GLY A 257 -24.13 -1.08 -6.19
N ALA A 258 -24.78 -1.19 -7.34
CA ALA A 258 -26.00 -0.47 -7.66
C ALA A 258 -27.21 -0.84 -6.78
N ALA A 259 -27.20 -2.01 -6.18
CA ALA A 259 -28.23 -2.49 -5.27
C ALA A 259 -28.01 -2.10 -3.81
N TRP A 260 -26.90 -1.46 -3.46
CA TRP A 260 -26.62 -1.07 -2.07
C TRP A 260 -27.57 0.05 -1.62
N ASP A 261 -28.30 -0.21 -0.54
CA ASP A 261 -29.35 0.67 0.01
C ASP A 261 -29.03 1.17 1.44
N GLY A 262 -27.79 0.91 1.93
CA GLY A 262 -27.38 1.27 3.29
C GLY A 262 -27.87 0.33 4.39
N SER A 263 -28.61 -0.73 4.08
CA SER A 263 -29.15 -1.66 5.08
C SER A 263 -28.10 -2.63 5.64
N GLU A 264 -26.99 -2.81 4.94
CA GLU A 264 -25.87 -3.67 5.36
C GLU A 264 -24.54 -3.02 5.01
N MET A 265 -23.58 -3.08 5.92
CA MET A 265 -22.24 -2.54 5.77
C MET A 265 -21.17 -3.61 5.55
N ASN A 266 -21.49 -4.88 5.85
CA ASN A 266 -20.58 -6.01 5.68
C ASN A 266 -20.95 -6.81 4.42
N TRP A 267 -20.05 -6.82 3.44
CA TRP A 267 -20.24 -7.51 2.18
C TRP A 267 -20.44 -9.04 2.35
N GLN A 268 -19.93 -9.64 3.42
CA GLN A 268 -20.12 -11.07 3.69
C GLN A 268 -21.58 -11.44 4.04
N HIS A 269 -22.34 -10.47 4.60
CA HIS A 269 -23.73 -10.69 4.98
C HIS A 269 -24.70 -10.49 3.81
N LYS A 270 -24.34 -9.62 2.87
CA LYS A 270 -25.18 -9.28 1.72
C LYS A 270 -24.33 -9.03 0.45
N PRO A 271 -23.69 -10.08 -0.11
CA PRO A 271 -22.75 -9.94 -1.23
C PRO A 271 -23.34 -9.24 -2.45
N GLU A 272 -24.65 -9.37 -2.69
CA GLU A 272 -25.36 -8.71 -3.79
C GLU A 272 -25.37 -7.19 -3.72
N HIS A 273 -25.13 -6.60 -2.52
CA HIS A 273 -24.93 -5.17 -2.35
C HIS A 273 -23.49 -4.72 -2.73
N TYR A 274 -22.58 -5.67 -2.93
CA TYR A 274 -21.16 -5.46 -3.18
C TYR A 274 -20.73 -6.11 -4.50
N ALA A 275 -21.64 -6.13 -5.46
CA ALA A 275 -21.47 -6.77 -6.78
C ALA A 275 -20.68 -5.90 -7.77
N ALA A 276 -19.95 -4.90 -7.32
CA ALA A 276 -19.14 -4.02 -8.14
C ALA A 276 -17.63 -4.24 -7.93
N ILE A 277 -16.85 -3.84 -8.93
CA ILE A 277 -15.39 -3.70 -8.84
C ILE A 277 -15.05 -2.25 -9.20
N SER A 278 -14.21 -1.58 -8.39
CA SER A 278 -13.69 -0.25 -8.68
C SER A 278 -12.35 -0.33 -9.38
N PHE A 279 -12.23 0.36 -10.52
CA PHE A 279 -11.06 0.43 -11.37
C PHE A 279 -10.51 1.86 -11.39
N HIS A 280 -9.17 1.99 -11.52
CA HIS A 280 -8.51 3.27 -11.63
C HIS A 280 -7.40 3.21 -12.69
N GLN A 281 -7.21 4.29 -13.42
CA GLN A 281 -6.18 4.40 -14.47
C GLN A 281 -4.74 4.41 -13.93
N ASP A 282 -4.56 4.61 -12.61
CA ASP A 282 -3.29 4.72 -11.91
C ASP A 282 -3.05 3.61 -10.89
N ASP A 283 -3.93 2.61 -10.81
CA ASP A 283 -3.65 1.39 -10.07
C ASP A 283 -2.37 0.74 -10.60
N ILE A 284 -1.46 0.41 -9.70
CA ILE A 284 -0.31 -0.43 -10.05
C ILE A 284 0.16 -1.22 -8.83
N TYR A 285 0.20 -2.53 -9.01
CA TYR A 285 0.48 -3.49 -7.97
C TYR A 285 1.76 -4.27 -8.22
N ASP A 286 1.91 -4.81 -9.44
CA ASP A 286 3.08 -5.56 -9.87
C ASP A 286 3.55 -4.99 -11.21
N PHE A 287 4.85 -4.67 -11.31
CA PHE A 287 5.42 -4.17 -12.56
C PHE A 287 5.55 -5.28 -13.61
N GLY A 288 5.50 -6.56 -13.19
CA GLY A 288 5.58 -7.71 -14.07
C GLY A 288 6.91 -7.80 -14.83
N TRP A 289 7.98 -7.19 -14.30
CA TRP A 289 9.28 -7.24 -14.94
C TRP A 289 9.87 -8.65 -14.86
N GLU A 290 10.57 -9.04 -15.91
CA GLU A 290 11.31 -10.29 -15.93
C GLU A 290 12.53 -10.20 -14.99
N THR A 291 12.88 -11.33 -14.41
CA THR A 291 14.05 -11.46 -13.54
C THR A 291 15.35 -11.27 -14.36
N ASP A 292 16.21 -10.38 -13.89
CA ASP A 292 17.55 -10.17 -14.47
C ASP A 292 18.59 -11.08 -13.85
N PHE A 293 18.55 -11.22 -12.52
CA PHE A 293 19.41 -12.16 -11.80
C PHE A 293 18.77 -12.58 -10.47
N SER A 294 19.33 -13.60 -9.86
CA SER A 294 18.84 -14.17 -8.61
C SER A 294 19.95 -14.33 -7.61
N PHE A 295 19.60 -14.23 -6.34
CA PHE A 295 20.46 -14.51 -5.21
C PHE A 295 19.80 -15.57 -4.32
N VAL A 296 20.52 -16.66 -4.08
CA VAL A 296 20.13 -17.67 -3.08
C VAL A 296 20.90 -17.37 -1.80
N ILE A 297 20.18 -17.14 -0.71
CA ILE A 297 20.77 -16.79 0.58
C ILE A 297 21.61 -17.96 1.08
N PRO A 298 22.94 -17.81 1.29
CA PRO A 298 23.81 -18.88 1.78
C PRO A 298 23.47 -19.29 3.23
N ASP A 299 23.73 -20.55 3.57
CA ASP A 299 23.49 -21.08 4.93
C ASP A 299 24.25 -20.33 6.03
N ASN A 300 25.44 -19.84 5.73
CA ASN A 300 26.31 -19.14 6.67
C ASN A 300 26.16 -17.62 6.61
N MET A 301 25.16 -17.11 5.90
CA MET A 301 24.92 -15.66 5.83
C MET A 301 24.28 -15.17 7.14
N PRO A 302 24.92 -14.24 7.87
CA PRO A 302 24.39 -13.74 9.14
C PRO A 302 23.03 -13.03 8.96
N SER A 303 22.15 -13.15 9.96
CA SER A 303 20.95 -12.34 10.05
C SER A 303 21.31 -10.84 10.01
N GLY A 304 20.53 -10.05 9.26
CA GLY A 304 20.82 -8.63 9.11
C GLY A 304 20.09 -7.96 7.94
N ILE A 305 20.39 -6.69 7.74
CA ILE A 305 19.91 -5.90 6.62
C ILE A 305 20.96 -5.93 5.51
N TYR A 306 20.51 -6.24 4.30
CA TYR A 306 21.37 -6.29 3.12
C TYR A 306 20.80 -5.41 2.01
N VAL A 307 21.68 -4.92 1.16
CA VAL A 307 21.33 -4.06 0.04
C VAL A 307 22.02 -4.58 -1.23
N MET A 308 21.22 -4.91 -2.23
CA MET A 308 21.72 -5.15 -3.57
C MET A 308 21.83 -3.81 -4.30
N ARG A 309 23.05 -3.32 -4.50
CA ARG A 309 23.31 -2.10 -5.26
C ARG A 309 23.54 -2.43 -6.73
N ILE A 310 22.96 -1.61 -7.60
CA ILE A 310 23.17 -1.63 -9.04
C ILE A 310 23.73 -0.28 -9.49
N SER A 311 24.63 -0.28 -10.46
CA SER A 311 25.29 0.94 -10.96
C SER A 311 25.60 0.86 -12.45
N CYS A 312 25.43 1.98 -13.15
CA CYS A 312 25.83 2.13 -14.55
C CYS A 312 26.17 3.61 -14.81
N GLY A 313 27.44 3.91 -15.12
CA GLY A 313 27.89 5.28 -15.19
C GLY A 313 27.72 6.01 -13.85
N ASP A 314 27.05 7.14 -13.88
CA ASP A 314 26.75 7.95 -12.70
C ASP A 314 25.43 7.57 -12.04
N ASP A 315 24.62 6.71 -12.69
CA ASP A 315 23.34 6.27 -12.15
C ASP A 315 23.50 5.05 -11.25
N TYR A 316 22.75 5.02 -10.17
CA TYR A 316 22.71 3.91 -9.23
C TYR A 316 21.32 3.71 -8.62
N ASP A 317 21.05 2.48 -8.18
CA ASP A 317 19.91 2.17 -7.31
C ASP A 317 20.31 1.15 -6.23
N ALA A 318 19.48 0.98 -5.23
CA ALA A 318 19.75 0.14 -4.08
C ALA A 318 18.48 -0.56 -3.60
N MET A 319 18.48 -1.88 -3.58
CA MET A 319 17.35 -2.72 -3.22
C MET A 319 17.60 -3.41 -1.88
N PRO A 320 17.06 -2.90 -0.75
CA PRO A 320 17.18 -3.53 0.55
C PRO A 320 16.37 -4.82 0.64
N PHE A 321 16.91 -5.78 1.39
CA PHE A 321 16.22 -6.98 1.83
C PHE A 321 16.75 -7.45 3.19
N PHE A 322 16.00 -8.31 3.86
CA PHE A 322 16.24 -8.72 5.23
C PHE A 322 16.54 -10.23 5.26
N VAL A 323 17.68 -10.61 5.86
CA VAL A 323 18.01 -12.01 6.10
C VAL A 323 17.62 -12.38 7.52
N CYS A 324 16.66 -13.28 7.63
CA CYS A 324 16.18 -13.84 8.89
C CYS A 324 16.94 -15.13 9.24
N PRO A 325 17.13 -15.48 10.52
CA PRO A 325 17.75 -16.74 10.89
C PRO A 325 16.86 -17.93 10.50
N GLN A 326 17.43 -19.13 10.45
CA GLN A 326 16.66 -20.34 10.24
C GLN A 326 15.57 -20.51 11.31
N ARG A 327 14.44 -21.07 10.93
CA ARG A 327 13.31 -21.29 11.85
C ARG A 327 13.80 -22.07 13.06
N ASP A 328 13.32 -21.64 14.24
CA ASP A 328 13.70 -22.21 15.52
C ASP A 328 15.20 -22.22 15.86
N GLN A 329 16.02 -21.47 15.13
CA GLN A 329 17.47 -21.38 15.32
C GLN A 329 17.95 -19.94 15.42
N PRO A 330 17.57 -19.18 16.47
CA PRO A 330 18.05 -17.83 16.69
C PRO A 330 19.59 -17.85 16.87
N THR A 331 20.25 -16.85 16.32
CA THR A 331 21.71 -16.68 16.44
C THR A 331 22.07 -15.66 17.51
N ALA A 332 21.09 -14.92 18.01
CA ALA A 332 21.20 -13.93 19.07
C ALA A 332 20.08 -14.09 20.08
N LYS A 333 20.20 -13.38 21.23
CA LYS A 333 19.16 -13.29 22.26
C LYS A 333 18.16 -12.17 21.99
N LEU A 334 18.59 -11.15 21.25
CA LEU A 334 17.79 -9.99 20.86
C LEU A 334 17.29 -10.15 19.43
N CYS A 335 15.98 -9.92 19.26
CA CYS A 335 15.35 -9.81 17.95
C CYS A 335 15.00 -8.35 17.65
N VAL A 336 15.39 -7.84 16.50
CA VAL A 336 14.88 -6.59 15.94
C VAL A 336 13.74 -6.96 15.00
N LEU A 337 12.52 -6.54 15.36
CA LEU A 337 11.34 -6.69 14.54
C LEU A 337 11.22 -5.54 13.56
N VAL A 338 11.41 -5.82 12.28
CA VAL A 338 11.37 -4.80 11.21
C VAL A 338 9.96 -4.65 10.67
N SER A 339 9.45 -3.43 10.68
CA SER A 339 8.07 -3.09 10.33
C SER A 339 7.86 -3.02 8.80
N THR A 340 8.09 -4.14 8.10
CA THR A 340 8.03 -4.22 6.63
C THR A 340 6.65 -3.90 6.09
N PHE A 341 5.56 -4.23 6.79
CA PHE A 341 4.22 -3.85 6.37
C PHE A 341 4.04 -2.33 6.38
N THR A 342 4.51 -1.65 7.42
CA THR A 342 4.51 -0.18 7.46
C THR A 342 5.32 0.42 6.30
N TYR A 343 6.49 -0.14 5.99
CA TYR A 343 7.32 0.35 4.88
C TYR A 343 6.61 0.24 3.53
N VAL A 344 5.87 -0.84 3.29
CA VAL A 344 5.12 -1.07 2.05
C VAL A 344 3.90 -0.16 1.97
N ILE A 345 3.15 -0.01 3.06
CA ILE A 345 1.96 0.86 3.15
C ILE A 345 2.32 2.33 2.84
N TYR A 346 3.46 2.80 3.33
CA TYR A 346 3.99 4.13 3.00
C TYR A 346 4.76 4.17 1.67
N GLY A 347 4.88 3.04 0.99
CA GLY A 347 5.67 2.90 -0.24
C GLY A 347 5.33 3.94 -1.29
N ASN A 348 6.30 4.78 -1.67
CA ASN A 348 6.13 5.85 -2.65
C ASN A 348 5.13 6.95 -2.22
N HIS A 349 5.16 7.35 -0.96
CA HIS A 349 4.35 8.46 -0.47
C HIS A 349 4.80 9.77 -1.14
N ALA A 350 4.01 10.26 -2.08
CA ALA A 350 4.17 11.58 -2.67
C ALA A 350 3.60 12.63 -1.71
N ARG A 351 4.49 13.42 -1.10
CA ARG A 351 4.09 14.41 -0.10
C ARG A 351 3.69 15.73 -0.76
N PRO A 352 2.60 16.38 -0.30
CA PRO A 352 2.15 17.66 -0.85
C PRO A 352 3.06 18.84 -0.45
N ASP A 353 3.87 18.68 0.59
CA ASP A 353 4.80 19.67 1.15
C ASP A 353 6.23 19.54 0.59
N TYR A 354 6.37 18.99 -0.61
CA TYR A 354 7.66 18.85 -1.29
C TYR A 354 8.15 20.20 -1.82
N GLU A 355 9.10 20.80 -1.09
CA GLU A 355 9.63 22.14 -1.36
C GLU A 355 10.99 22.11 -2.07
N PRO A 356 11.38 23.18 -2.81
CA PRO A 356 12.69 23.28 -3.44
C PRO A 356 13.88 23.11 -2.48
N SER A 357 13.78 23.61 -1.25
CA SER A 357 14.79 23.44 -0.19
C SER A 357 15.07 21.96 0.16
N TRP A 358 14.14 21.10 -0.11
CA TRP A 358 14.32 19.66 0.05
C TRP A 358 15.28 19.09 -1.00
N LEU A 359 15.19 19.54 -2.24
CA LEU A 359 16.13 19.17 -3.31
C LEU A 359 17.55 19.61 -2.98
N ASP A 360 17.71 20.82 -2.41
CA ASP A 360 19.02 21.32 -1.98
C ASP A 360 19.63 20.39 -0.91
N ARG A 361 18.85 19.97 0.09
CA ARG A 361 19.28 19.01 1.12
C ARG A 361 19.65 17.64 0.52
N ILE A 362 18.86 17.13 -0.42
CA ILE A 362 19.16 15.87 -1.11
C ILE A 362 20.53 15.98 -1.81
N ALA A 363 20.79 17.08 -2.50
CA ALA A 363 22.06 17.30 -3.17
C ALA A 363 23.23 17.50 -2.20
N GLU A 364 23.06 18.32 -1.15
CA GLU A 364 24.09 18.57 -0.14
C GLU A 364 24.51 17.31 0.64
N TRP A 365 23.53 16.44 0.93
CA TRP A 365 23.78 15.22 1.71
C TRP A 365 24.13 14.02 0.83
N ASN A 366 24.18 14.20 -0.48
CA ASN A 366 24.29 13.09 -1.44
C ASN A 366 23.27 11.97 -1.13
N ALA A 367 22.06 12.40 -0.81
CA ALA A 367 20.96 11.54 -0.48
C ALA A 367 20.35 10.90 -1.74
N TYR A 368 19.47 9.90 -1.57
CA TYR A 368 18.84 9.23 -2.71
C TYR A 368 18.01 10.23 -3.54
N PRO A 369 18.26 10.35 -4.87
CA PRO A 369 17.78 11.50 -5.65
C PRO A 369 16.34 11.37 -6.17
N HIS A 370 15.75 10.17 -6.16
CA HIS A 370 14.46 9.93 -6.77
C HIS A 370 13.34 9.86 -5.73
N ASN A 371 12.15 10.36 -6.08
CA ASN A 371 10.97 10.32 -5.21
C ASN A 371 9.67 10.24 -6.00
N ALA A 372 8.59 9.83 -5.31
CA ALA A 372 7.28 9.61 -5.90
C ALA A 372 6.56 10.89 -6.35
N ALA A 373 6.90 12.07 -5.83
CA ALA A 373 6.31 13.33 -6.30
C ALA A 373 6.72 13.64 -7.75
N VAL A 374 7.93 13.20 -8.14
CA VAL A 374 8.46 13.37 -9.51
C VAL A 374 8.12 12.17 -10.40
N PHE A 375 8.06 10.98 -9.85
CA PHE A 375 7.87 9.71 -10.56
C PHE A 375 6.58 9.00 -10.12
N SER A 376 5.44 9.71 -10.13
CA SER A 376 4.15 9.18 -9.64
C SER A 376 3.67 7.93 -10.37
N SER A 377 4.08 7.74 -11.62
CA SER A 377 3.75 6.53 -12.40
C SER A 377 4.30 5.23 -11.83
N TYR A 378 5.27 5.29 -10.90
CA TYR A 378 5.76 4.12 -10.16
C TYR A 378 4.78 3.63 -9.09
N GLY A 379 3.59 4.21 -9.04
CA GLY A 379 2.54 3.93 -8.08
C GLY A 379 2.73 4.69 -6.76
N LEU A 380 1.64 5.25 -6.27
CA LEU A 380 1.62 6.03 -5.04
C LEU A 380 1.30 5.17 -3.83
N SER A 381 1.48 5.74 -2.64
CA SER A 381 1.21 5.06 -1.37
C SER A 381 -0.28 5.11 -1.00
N THR A 382 -0.65 4.33 0.01
CA THR A 382 -1.99 4.38 0.62
C THR A 382 -2.26 5.67 1.42
N TYR A 383 -1.35 6.63 1.42
CA TYR A 383 -1.56 8.00 1.93
C TYR A 383 -1.93 8.99 0.84
N ASN A 384 -1.88 8.55 -0.40
CA ASN A 384 -2.27 9.35 -1.57
C ASN A 384 -3.67 8.94 -2.05
N ASN A 385 -4.17 9.73 -2.98
CA ASN A 385 -5.43 9.49 -3.66
C ASN A 385 -5.18 9.11 -5.11
N HIS A 386 -6.10 8.37 -5.69
CA HIS A 386 -6.21 8.19 -7.13
C HIS A 386 -6.55 9.53 -7.81
N VAL A 387 -6.38 9.58 -9.14
CA VAL A 387 -6.69 10.78 -9.93
C VAL A 387 -8.15 11.24 -9.83
N ASP A 388 -9.07 10.36 -9.44
CA ASP A 388 -10.48 10.64 -9.21
C ASP A 388 -10.82 11.13 -7.78
N GLY A 389 -9.79 11.21 -6.92
CA GLY A 389 -9.89 11.64 -5.53
C GLY A 389 -10.24 10.55 -4.53
N SER A 390 -10.49 9.32 -4.96
CA SER A 390 -10.66 8.18 -4.04
C SER A 390 -9.33 7.75 -3.40
N GLY A 391 -9.39 7.13 -2.23
CA GLY A 391 -8.19 6.72 -1.50
C GLY A 391 -7.56 5.44 -2.05
N ILE A 392 -6.23 5.40 -2.16
CA ILE A 392 -5.48 4.20 -2.56
C ILE A 392 -5.49 3.21 -1.40
N CYS A 393 -6.14 2.06 -1.58
CA CYS A 393 -6.30 1.07 -0.51
C CYS A 393 -5.37 -0.14 -0.62
N HIS A 394 -4.66 -0.32 -1.71
CA HIS A 394 -3.73 -1.43 -1.93
C HIS A 394 -2.27 -0.98 -1.95
N ALA A 395 -1.38 -1.82 -1.43
CA ALA A 395 0.05 -1.61 -1.47
C ALA A 395 0.78 -2.93 -1.77
N SER A 396 1.92 -2.83 -2.46
CA SER A 396 2.77 -3.98 -2.79
C SER A 396 4.24 -3.57 -2.88
N HIS A 397 5.14 -4.51 -2.65
CA HIS A 397 6.58 -4.35 -2.88
C HIS A 397 7.04 -4.86 -4.26
N LYS A 398 6.16 -5.40 -5.10
CA LYS A 398 6.49 -5.87 -6.46
C LYS A 398 6.65 -4.71 -7.46
N ARG A 399 7.23 -3.63 -6.99
CA ARG A 399 7.54 -2.41 -7.73
C ARG A 399 8.66 -1.65 -7.03
N PRO A 400 9.40 -0.76 -7.70
CA PRO A 400 10.39 0.08 -7.04
C PRO A 400 9.76 0.96 -5.96
N LEU A 401 10.27 0.85 -4.72
CA LEU A 401 9.84 1.65 -3.57
C LEU A 401 10.97 2.62 -3.19
N PHE A 402 10.84 3.89 -3.56
CA PHE A 402 11.85 4.92 -3.29
C PHE A 402 12.14 5.09 -1.80
N ASN A 403 11.12 5.03 -0.96
CA ASN A 403 11.24 5.19 0.49
C ASN A 403 12.04 4.05 1.17
N LEU A 404 12.31 2.96 0.50
CA LEU A 404 13.18 1.88 1.02
C LEU A 404 14.66 2.03 0.59
N ARG A 405 15.02 3.12 -0.11
CA ARG A 405 16.41 3.30 -0.54
C ARG A 405 17.25 3.89 0.59
N PRO A 406 18.45 3.32 0.88
CA PRO A 406 19.40 3.99 1.77
C PRO A 406 19.60 5.44 1.34
N GLY A 407 19.52 6.36 2.28
CA GLY A 407 19.64 7.78 1.99
C GLY A 407 18.37 8.48 1.54
N TYR A 408 17.22 7.82 1.47
CA TYR A 408 15.97 8.50 1.11
C TYR A 408 15.52 9.46 2.22
N ILE A 409 15.20 10.71 1.85
CA ILE A 409 14.69 11.74 2.76
C ILE A 409 13.17 11.86 2.56
N THR A 410 12.41 11.63 3.63
CA THR A 410 10.94 11.70 3.61
C THR A 410 10.41 13.12 3.82
N PHE A 411 11.09 13.91 4.66
CA PHE A 411 10.66 15.26 5.05
C PHE A 411 11.70 16.29 4.67
N GLY A 412 11.27 17.38 4.01
CA GLY A 412 12.15 18.48 3.61
C GLY A 412 12.35 19.54 4.67
N GLN A 413 11.57 19.55 5.75
CA GLN A 413 11.62 20.60 6.75
C GLN A 413 12.99 20.68 7.45
N ALA A 414 13.52 21.90 7.61
CA ALA A 414 14.87 22.13 8.11
C ALA A 414 15.08 21.72 9.60
N THR A 415 14.00 21.68 10.39
CA THR A 415 14.07 21.39 11.84
C THR A 415 14.01 19.89 12.15
N CYS A 416 13.84 19.02 11.16
CA CYS A 416 13.82 17.56 11.36
C CYS A 416 14.96 16.88 10.61
N SER A 417 15.28 15.62 10.99
CA SER A 417 16.29 14.81 10.31
C SER A 417 15.90 14.46 8.87
N GLY A 418 14.62 14.56 8.54
CA GLY A 418 14.08 14.13 7.23
C GLY A 418 13.85 12.63 7.11
N LEU A 419 14.23 11.84 8.10
CA LEU A 419 14.21 10.39 8.05
C LEU A 419 12.93 9.82 8.64
N ARG A 420 12.49 8.69 8.07
CA ARG A 420 11.36 7.90 8.57
C ARG A 420 11.58 6.41 8.22
N HIS A 421 10.88 5.52 8.91
CA HIS A 421 10.83 4.09 8.60
C HIS A 421 12.23 3.45 8.49
N PHE A 422 12.57 2.85 7.35
CA PHE A 422 13.80 2.12 7.11
C PHE A 422 15.06 2.91 7.51
N GLN A 423 15.16 4.19 7.11
CA GLN A 423 16.32 5.02 7.41
C GLN A 423 16.39 5.37 8.91
N ALA A 424 15.25 5.67 9.54
CA ALA A 424 15.18 5.93 10.96
C ALA A 424 15.47 4.66 11.79
N ASP A 425 14.94 3.52 11.38
CA ASP A 425 15.20 2.23 12.04
C ASP A 425 16.67 1.80 11.95
N SER A 426 17.39 2.26 10.91
CA SER A 426 18.83 2.02 10.81
C SER A 426 19.65 2.66 11.94
N HIS A 427 19.12 3.67 12.66
CA HIS A 427 19.77 4.21 13.85
C HIS A 427 19.89 3.17 14.96
N LEU A 428 18.84 2.37 15.20
CA LEU A 428 18.90 1.25 16.14
C LEU A 428 19.96 0.23 15.72
N ILE A 429 19.99 -0.15 14.44
CA ILE A 429 20.98 -1.08 13.90
C ILE A 429 22.41 -0.55 14.06
N SER A 430 22.61 0.73 13.75
CA SER A 430 23.90 1.42 13.93
C SER A 430 24.34 1.48 15.39
N TRP A 431 23.41 1.70 16.31
CA TRP A 431 23.67 1.69 17.75
C TRP A 431 24.04 0.29 18.25
N LEU A 432 23.29 -0.75 17.89
CA LEU A 432 23.58 -2.14 18.24
C LEU A 432 24.98 -2.55 17.74
N HIS A 433 25.29 -2.17 16.50
CA HIS A 433 26.61 -2.43 15.92
C HIS A 433 27.72 -1.71 16.69
N ALA A 434 27.55 -0.43 17.03
CA ALA A 434 28.52 0.36 17.79
C ALA A 434 28.76 -0.19 19.20
N LYS A 435 27.76 -0.81 19.80
CA LYS A 435 27.83 -1.44 21.14
C LYS A 435 28.25 -2.91 21.06
N ASN A 436 28.46 -3.46 19.86
CA ASN A 436 28.77 -4.88 19.64
C ASN A 436 27.73 -5.81 20.28
N ILE A 437 26.44 -5.43 20.17
CA ILE A 437 25.32 -6.24 20.64
C ILE A 437 24.84 -7.11 19.46
N ALA A 438 24.85 -8.42 19.64
CA ALA A 438 24.35 -9.37 18.66
C ALA A 438 22.80 -9.30 18.59
N TYR A 439 22.27 -9.34 17.40
CA TYR A 439 20.83 -9.33 17.13
C TYR A 439 20.49 -10.17 15.89
N ASP A 440 19.27 -10.67 15.85
CA ASP A 440 18.63 -11.24 14.67
C ASP A 440 17.57 -10.29 14.14
N ILE A 441 17.29 -10.38 12.85
CA ILE A 441 16.17 -9.69 12.18
C ILE A 441 15.01 -10.68 11.98
N ILE A 442 13.82 -10.26 12.36
CA ILE A 442 12.54 -10.86 11.95
C ILE A 442 11.69 -9.72 11.36
N THR A 443 10.96 -9.99 10.28
CA THR A 443 10.06 -9.00 9.68
C THR A 443 8.60 -9.30 9.99
N ASP A 444 7.72 -8.33 9.71
CA ASP A 444 6.27 -8.53 9.85
C ASP A 444 5.76 -9.71 9.02
N GLU A 445 6.45 -10.03 7.92
CA GLU A 445 6.07 -11.14 7.05
C GLU A 445 6.29 -12.50 7.72
N GLU A 446 7.46 -12.71 8.34
CA GLU A 446 7.73 -13.92 9.13
C GLU A 446 6.81 -13.98 10.34
N LEU A 447 6.61 -12.86 11.03
CA LEU A 447 5.73 -12.79 12.19
C LEU A 447 4.28 -13.13 11.83
N HIS A 448 3.78 -12.66 10.69
CA HIS A 448 2.45 -13.01 10.17
C HIS A 448 2.33 -14.51 9.86
N ASN A 449 3.35 -15.05 9.17
CA ASN A 449 3.31 -16.43 8.67
C ASN A 449 3.54 -17.49 9.76
N GLU A 450 4.39 -17.20 10.73
CA GLU A 450 4.88 -18.15 11.72
C GLU A 450 4.28 -17.90 13.12
N GLY A 451 3.61 -16.77 13.30
CA GLY A 451 3.04 -16.38 14.59
C GLY A 451 4.11 -16.20 15.66
N VAL A 452 3.77 -16.56 16.90
CA VAL A 452 4.70 -16.46 18.04
C VAL A 452 5.95 -17.33 17.89
N ASP A 453 5.89 -18.37 17.06
CA ASP A 453 7.04 -19.26 16.83
C ASP A 453 8.23 -18.53 16.20
N ALA A 454 7.98 -17.46 15.45
CA ALA A 454 9.02 -16.61 14.89
C ALA A 454 9.90 -15.92 15.95
N ILE A 455 9.32 -15.64 17.13
CA ILE A 455 9.95 -14.76 18.15
C ILE A 455 10.05 -15.36 19.54
N LYS A 456 9.34 -16.46 19.86
CA LYS A 456 9.24 -17.03 21.23
C LYS A 456 10.55 -17.42 21.91
N ARG A 457 11.65 -17.58 21.13
CA ARG A 457 12.97 -18.00 21.64
C ARG A 457 13.91 -16.85 21.96
N TYR A 458 13.52 -15.62 21.66
CA TYR A 458 14.32 -14.45 22.01
C TYR A 458 14.03 -14.01 23.44
N ASP A 459 15.09 -13.61 24.14
CA ASP A 459 14.96 -13.01 25.47
C ASP A 459 14.26 -11.65 25.38
N ALA A 460 14.52 -10.91 24.29
CA ALA A 460 13.92 -9.61 24.02
C ALA A 460 13.58 -9.44 22.53
N VAL A 461 12.46 -8.79 22.27
CA VAL A 461 12.04 -8.30 20.94
C VAL A 461 11.93 -6.79 20.98
N VAL A 462 12.62 -6.10 20.08
CA VAL A 462 12.60 -4.64 19.97
C VAL A 462 12.02 -4.22 18.62
N THR A 463 11.10 -3.26 18.63
CA THR A 463 10.51 -2.71 17.40
C THR A 463 11.39 -1.61 16.81
N GLY A 464 11.13 -1.27 15.54
CA GLY A 464 11.59 -0.03 14.93
C GLY A 464 10.85 1.22 15.45
N SER A 465 11.12 2.34 14.80
CA SER A 465 10.61 3.66 15.17
C SER A 465 9.11 3.85 14.90
N HIS A 466 8.50 3.03 14.04
CA HIS A 466 7.10 3.24 13.63
C HIS A 466 6.37 1.94 13.21
N PRO A 467 6.07 1.03 14.16
CA PRO A 467 5.34 -0.22 13.89
C PRO A 467 3.83 0.03 13.82
N GLU A 468 3.37 0.77 12.82
CA GLU A 468 2.02 1.35 12.77
C GLU A 468 0.95 0.37 12.21
N TYR A 469 1.31 -0.44 11.20
CA TYR A 469 0.38 -1.27 10.42
C TYR A 469 0.55 -2.74 10.74
N HIS A 470 -0.53 -3.36 11.22
CA HIS A 470 -0.51 -4.76 11.63
C HIS A 470 -1.69 -5.56 11.09
N THR A 471 -1.44 -6.83 10.80
CA THR A 471 -2.48 -7.84 10.63
C THR A 471 -2.92 -8.39 12.00
N ARG A 472 -4.02 -9.14 12.02
CA ARG A 472 -4.45 -9.85 13.23
C ARG A 472 -3.36 -10.81 13.72
N GLU A 473 -2.75 -11.54 12.79
CA GLU A 473 -1.75 -12.57 13.06
C GLU A 473 -0.50 -11.98 13.74
N THR A 474 -0.02 -10.83 13.29
CA THR A 474 1.14 -10.16 13.92
C THR A 474 0.83 -9.67 15.33
N LEU A 475 -0.37 -9.11 15.57
CA LEU A 475 -0.77 -8.70 16.92
C LEU A 475 -1.00 -9.89 17.86
N ASP A 476 -1.55 -10.99 17.34
CA ASP A 476 -1.71 -12.23 18.12
C ASP A 476 -0.35 -12.78 18.56
N ALA A 477 0.61 -12.81 17.63
CA ALA A 477 1.97 -13.26 17.90
C ALA A 477 2.66 -12.43 18.99
N LEU A 478 2.61 -11.10 18.89
CA LEU A 478 3.19 -10.19 19.89
C LEU A 478 2.49 -10.30 21.24
N THR A 479 1.17 -10.45 21.25
CA THR A 479 0.40 -10.65 22.49
C THR A 479 0.82 -11.94 23.17
N HIS A 480 0.89 -13.05 22.44
CA HIS A 480 1.31 -14.34 23.00
C HIS A 480 2.77 -14.32 23.49
N TYR A 481 3.67 -13.61 22.79
CA TYR A 481 5.05 -13.44 23.20
C TYR A 481 5.15 -12.72 24.54
N ARG A 482 4.52 -11.55 24.68
CA ARG A 482 4.48 -10.75 25.91
C ARG A 482 3.84 -11.53 27.06
N ASP A 483 2.66 -12.12 26.84
CA ASP A 483 1.92 -12.87 27.87
C ASP A 483 2.64 -14.15 28.28
N GLY A 484 3.50 -14.68 27.40
CA GLY A 484 4.41 -15.79 27.69
C GLY A 484 5.65 -15.39 28.50
N GLY A 485 5.80 -14.12 28.87
CA GLY A 485 6.93 -13.58 29.64
C GLY A 485 8.09 -13.06 28.80
N GLY A 486 7.91 -12.88 27.48
CA GLY A 486 8.91 -12.26 26.62
C GLY A 486 9.00 -10.74 26.83
N ALA A 487 10.22 -10.19 26.80
CA ALA A 487 10.44 -8.75 26.92
C ALA A 487 10.19 -8.05 25.57
N LEU A 488 9.06 -7.37 25.44
CA LEU A 488 8.70 -6.59 24.26
C LEU A 488 9.07 -5.11 24.49
N HIS A 489 10.02 -4.62 23.70
CA HIS A 489 10.46 -3.21 23.73
C HIS A 489 9.86 -2.46 22.53
N TYR A 490 8.94 -1.58 22.81
CA TYR A 490 8.33 -0.68 21.83
C TYR A 490 9.08 0.65 21.82
N LEU A 491 9.83 0.93 20.76
CA LEU A 491 10.69 2.13 20.64
C LEU A 491 10.08 3.22 19.73
N GLY A 492 8.83 3.08 19.37
CA GLY A 492 8.18 3.98 18.41
C GLY A 492 7.15 4.91 19.03
N GLY A 493 6.54 5.70 18.15
CA GLY A 493 5.29 6.42 18.36
C GLY A 493 4.24 5.95 17.36
N ASN A 494 2.95 6.05 17.73
CA ASN A 494 1.83 5.65 16.88
C ASN A 494 1.91 4.19 16.39
N GLY A 495 2.39 3.29 17.25
CA GLY A 495 2.48 1.87 16.91
C GLY A 495 1.18 1.11 17.11
N PHE A 496 1.04 -0.05 16.42
CA PHE A 496 -0.08 -1.00 16.54
C PHE A 496 -1.45 -0.36 16.30
N TYR A 497 -1.50 0.60 15.40
CA TYR A 497 -2.60 1.54 15.26
C TYR A 497 -3.60 1.13 14.19
N TRP A 498 -3.15 0.93 12.94
CA TRP A 498 -4.00 0.59 11.79
C TRP A 498 -4.09 -0.91 11.54
N ARG A 499 -5.32 -1.37 11.25
CA ARG A 499 -5.55 -2.71 10.74
C ARG A 499 -5.30 -2.77 9.25
N ILE A 500 -4.54 -3.79 8.83
CA ILE A 500 -4.40 -4.18 7.42
C ILE A 500 -4.80 -5.64 7.23
N ALA A 501 -5.12 -5.99 5.99
CA ALA A 501 -5.30 -7.37 5.54
C ALA A 501 -4.23 -7.71 4.50
N ARG A 502 -3.81 -8.97 4.47
CA ARG A 502 -2.88 -9.51 3.50
C ARG A 502 -3.62 -10.48 2.59
N HIS A 503 -3.37 -10.42 1.28
CA HIS A 503 -4.01 -11.30 0.34
C HIS A 503 -3.53 -12.75 0.52
N SER A 504 -4.46 -13.73 0.49
CA SER A 504 -4.12 -15.13 0.79
C SER A 504 -3.35 -15.82 -0.35
N GLU A 505 -3.63 -15.45 -1.60
CA GLU A 505 -3.00 -16.04 -2.79
C GLU A 505 -1.75 -15.28 -3.23
N ASP A 506 -1.66 -13.99 -2.93
CA ASP A 506 -0.47 -13.16 -3.19
C ASP A 506 -0.03 -12.41 -1.94
N PRO A 507 0.91 -12.98 -1.16
CA PRO A 507 1.38 -12.40 0.09
C PRO A 507 2.03 -11.02 -0.03
N SER A 508 2.41 -10.59 -1.22
CA SER A 508 2.99 -9.26 -1.44
C SER A 508 1.96 -8.14 -1.44
N LEU A 509 0.67 -8.48 -1.56
CA LEU A 509 -0.43 -7.53 -1.65
C LEU A 509 -1.07 -7.30 -0.28
N LEU A 510 -1.07 -6.04 0.14
CA LEU A 510 -1.67 -5.55 1.37
C LEU A 510 -2.87 -4.67 1.04
N GLU A 511 -3.91 -4.74 1.87
CA GLU A 511 -5.09 -3.90 1.80
C GLU A 511 -5.27 -3.12 3.10
N ILE A 512 -5.62 -1.85 2.97
CA ILE A 512 -6.12 -1.02 4.06
C ILE A 512 -7.47 -0.42 3.72
N ARG A 513 -8.45 -0.57 4.61
CA ARG A 513 -9.69 0.20 4.61
C ARG A 513 -9.66 1.10 5.83
N ARG A 514 -9.61 2.41 5.60
CA ARG A 514 -9.52 3.36 6.72
C ARG A 514 -10.83 3.58 7.43
N ALA A 515 -11.92 3.05 6.91
CA ALA A 515 -13.28 3.23 7.42
C ALA A 515 -13.59 4.73 7.63
N GLU A 516 -14.16 5.11 8.76
CA GLU A 516 -14.41 6.51 9.14
C GLU A 516 -13.21 7.17 9.84
N ASP A 517 -12.15 6.41 10.14
CA ASP A 517 -11.01 6.87 10.92
C ASP A 517 -9.96 7.63 10.09
N GLY A 518 -10.06 7.58 8.77
CA GLY A 518 -9.02 8.05 7.85
C GLY A 518 -8.98 9.56 7.59
N LEU A 519 -9.61 10.40 8.37
CA LEU A 519 -9.82 11.83 8.10
C LEU A 519 -8.53 12.63 7.79
N ARG A 520 -7.38 12.17 8.26
CA ARG A 520 -6.07 12.81 8.00
C ARG A 520 -5.45 12.44 6.65
N ALA A 521 -5.91 11.37 6.01
CA ALA A 521 -5.47 10.94 4.69
C ALA A 521 -6.68 10.86 3.75
N TRP A 522 -7.50 9.82 3.90
CA TRP A 522 -8.78 9.64 3.21
C TRP A 522 -9.65 8.69 4.04
N ALA A 523 -10.96 8.90 3.99
CA ALA A 523 -11.94 8.00 4.57
C ALA A 523 -12.49 7.05 3.49
N SER A 524 -12.84 5.83 3.88
CA SER A 524 -13.53 4.91 2.98
C SER A 524 -14.90 5.49 2.58
N GLU A 525 -15.33 5.16 1.36
CA GLU A 525 -16.70 5.50 0.92
C GLU A 525 -17.73 4.83 1.84
N PRO A 526 -18.91 5.43 2.01
CA PRO A 526 -19.96 4.86 2.83
C PRO A 526 -20.29 3.41 2.43
N GLY A 527 -20.31 2.51 3.41
CA GLY A 527 -20.55 1.09 3.21
C GLY A 527 -19.30 0.27 2.87
N GLU A 528 -18.14 0.87 2.59
CA GLU A 528 -16.92 0.18 2.14
C GLU A 528 -15.87 0.05 3.25
N TYR A 529 -16.30 -0.33 4.45
CA TYR A 529 -15.47 -0.34 5.65
C TYR A 529 -14.78 -1.67 5.93
N TYR A 530 -15.26 -2.75 5.30
CA TYR A 530 -14.72 -4.10 5.50
C TYR A 530 -13.70 -4.44 4.42
N ASN A 531 -12.57 -5.02 4.84
CA ASN A 531 -11.53 -5.45 3.91
C ASN A 531 -12.06 -6.50 2.92
N GLY A 532 -11.68 -6.39 1.67
CA GLY A 532 -12.00 -7.39 0.65
C GLY A 532 -11.23 -8.69 0.88
N PHE A 533 -10.00 -8.63 1.42
CA PHE A 533 -9.12 -9.78 1.53
C PHE A 533 -9.47 -10.71 2.70
N ASP A 534 -9.88 -10.19 3.84
CA ASP A 534 -10.19 -11.00 5.03
C ASP A 534 -11.62 -10.86 5.56
N GLY A 535 -12.40 -9.95 4.99
CA GLY A 535 -13.78 -9.69 5.37
C GLY A 535 -13.96 -9.03 6.73
N ALA A 536 -12.89 -8.60 7.38
CA ALA A 536 -12.98 -7.95 8.67
C ALA A 536 -13.13 -6.44 8.55
N TYR A 537 -13.71 -5.81 9.56
CA TYR A 537 -13.82 -4.36 9.66
C TYR A 537 -12.44 -3.71 9.63
N GLY A 538 -12.23 -2.73 8.78
CA GLY A 538 -10.99 -1.99 8.64
C GLY A 538 -10.79 -0.96 9.76
N GLY A 539 -10.13 0.16 9.44
CA GLY A 539 -9.91 1.25 10.38
C GLY A 539 -8.89 0.93 11.46
N LEU A 540 -9.05 1.54 12.61
CA LEU A 540 -8.13 1.44 13.73
C LEU A 540 -8.29 0.12 14.50
N TRP A 541 -7.18 -0.41 15.01
CA TRP A 541 -7.22 -1.56 15.90
C TRP A 541 -8.02 -1.30 17.19
N ARG A 542 -8.04 -0.05 17.69
CA ARG A 542 -8.87 0.32 18.85
C ARG A 542 -10.37 0.09 18.58
N ARG A 543 -10.85 0.32 17.37
CA ARG A 543 -12.24 0.03 16.97
C ARG A 543 -12.51 -1.47 16.80
N ASN A 544 -11.48 -2.23 16.51
CA ASN A 544 -11.50 -3.69 16.48
C ASN A 544 -11.31 -4.31 17.89
N GLY A 545 -11.44 -3.53 18.97
CA GLY A 545 -11.32 -3.99 20.34
C GLY A 545 -9.88 -4.25 20.82
N ARG A 546 -8.87 -3.87 20.04
CA ARG A 546 -7.45 -4.12 20.28
C ARG A 546 -6.66 -2.81 20.26
N ALA A 547 -6.99 -1.90 21.19
CA ALA A 547 -6.25 -0.67 21.35
C ALA A 547 -4.76 -0.96 21.65
N PRO A 548 -3.81 -0.15 21.13
CA PRO A 548 -2.37 -0.30 21.40
C PRO A 548 -2.05 -0.40 22.90
N GLN A 549 -2.79 0.33 23.73
CA GLN A 549 -2.66 0.31 25.19
C GLN A 549 -2.77 -1.10 25.77
N LYS A 550 -3.55 -1.99 25.18
CA LYS A 550 -3.67 -3.38 25.64
C LYS A 550 -2.41 -4.22 25.37
N LEU A 551 -1.63 -3.84 24.35
CA LEU A 551 -0.42 -4.57 23.99
C LEU A 551 0.83 -3.98 24.66
N VAL A 552 1.01 -2.67 24.56
CA VAL A 552 2.25 -1.99 24.98
C VAL A 552 2.04 -0.91 26.06
N GLY A 553 0.85 -0.83 26.65
CA GLY A 553 0.55 0.08 27.76
C GLY A 553 0.24 1.52 27.35
N VAL A 554 0.66 1.97 26.17
CA VAL A 554 0.47 3.31 25.62
C VAL A 554 -0.12 3.24 24.21
N GLY A 555 -0.64 4.37 23.73
CA GLY A 555 -1.12 4.47 22.35
C GLY A 555 -1.28 5.92 21.92
N PHE A 556 -1.25 6.12 20.61
CA PHE A 556 -1.21 7.40 19.94
C PHE A 556 -2.39 8.31 20.29
N THR A 557 -2.09 9.55 20.61
CA THR A 557 -3.08 10.51 21.09
C THR A 557 -2.93 11.93 20.53
N ALA A 558 -1.69 12.39 20.28
CA ALA A 558 -1.44 13.73 19.79
C ALA A 558 -0.31 13.77 18.76
N GLN A 559 -0.37 14.75 17.87
CA GLN A 559 0.64 14.98 16.85
C GLN A 559 1.12 16.42 16.87
N GLY A 560 2.44 16.60 16.87
CA GLY A 560 3.11 17.88 16.72
C GLY A 560 3.58 18.14 15.29
N THR A 561 4.28 19.25 15.09
CA THR A 561 4.86 19.68 13.81
C THR A 561 6.39 19.58 13.85
N PHE A 562 6.92 18.36 13.71
CA PHE A 562 8.38 18.06 13.66
C PHE A 562 9.21 18.56 14.86
N ASN A 563 8.58 18.90 15.97
CA ASN A 563 9.24 19.25 17.21
C ASN A 563 9.28 18.02 18.12
N GLY A 564 10.46 17.66 18.59
CA GLY A 564 10.65 16.68 19.65
C GLY A 564 10.62 17.36 21.02
N MET A 565 10.42 16.57 22.05
CA MET A 565 10.47 17.04 23.44
C MET A 565 11.37 16.12 24.26
N PRO A 566 12.07 16.62 25.30
CA PRO A 566 12.77 15.77 26.23
C PRO A 566 11.79 14.99 27.11
N TYR A 567 12.29 13.92 27.71
CA TYR A 567 11.62 13.25 28.82
C TYR A 567 12.11 13.83 30.15
N GLN A 568 11.21 13.92 31.12
CA GLN A 568 11.54 14.20 32.51
C GLN A 568 11.34 12.92 33.33
N ARG A 569 12.35 12.55 34.12
CA ARG A 569 12.26 11.46 35.11
C ARG A 569 11.18 11.80 36.12
N VAL A 570 10.27 10.85 36.40
CA VAL A 570 9.18 11.01 37.39
C VAL A 570 9.15 9.88 38.41
N CYS A 571 9.91 8.80 38.19
CA CYS A 571 10.04 7.69 39.13
C CYS A 571 11.43 7.68 39.79
N TYR A 572 11.43 7.67 41.10
CA TYR A 572 12.62 7.61 41.94
C TYR A 572 12.58 6.41 42.91
N ASP A 573 11.76 5.38 42.59
CA ASP A 573 11.73 4.13 43.32
C ASP A 573 13.05 3.37 43.08
N PRO A 574 13.79 2.98 44.15
CA PRO A 574 15.03 2.24 44.01
C PRO A 574 14.95 0.93 43.23
N GLU A 575 13.77 0.33 43.12
CA GLU A 575 13.53 -0.87 42.31
C GLU A 575 13.85 -0.62 40.82
N PHE A 576 13.71 0.62 40.34
CA PHE A 576 13.92 1.01 38.95
C PHE A 576 15.21 1.81 38.71
N ASP A 577 16.08 2.00 39.72
CA ASP A 577 17.32 2.79 39.58
C ASP A 577 18.25 2.21 38.50
N TRP A 578 18.20 0.90 38.27
CA TRP A 578 18.99 0.23 37.26
C TRP A 578 18.70 0.73 35.82
N VAL A 579 17.48 1.24 35.57
CA VAL A 579 17.11 1.82 34.27
C VAL A 579 17.85 3.09 33.98
N PHE A 580 18.15 3.86 35.05
CA PHE A 580 18.83 5.14 34.98
C PHE A 580 20.32 5.04 35.33
N GLU A 581 20.90 3.84 35.39
CA GLU A 581 22.31 3.67 35.66
C GLU A 581 23.18 4.44 34.66
N GLY A 582 24.01 5.36 35.15
CA GLY A 582 24.81 6.28 34.34
C GLY A 582 24.06 7.47 33.73
N ILE A 583 22.80 7.70 34.14
CA ILE A 583 22.00 8.87 33.79
C ILE A 583 21.72 9.67 35.06
N ASP A 584 22.53 10.71 35.32
CA ASP A 584 22.43 11.55 36.55
C ASP A 584 21.43 12.71 36.38
N GLN A 585 20.91 12.92 35.17
CA GLN A 585 20.05 14.07 34.85
C GLN A 585 18.58 13.67 34.89
N ASP A 586 17.72 14.54 35.42
CA ASP A 586 16.28 14.36 35.42
C ASP A 586 15.67 14.62 34.04
N ILE A 587 16.31 15.45 33.21
CA ILE A 587 15.92 15.69 31.81
C ILE A 587 16.73 14.78 30.91
N ILE A 588 16.03 13.98 30.13
CA ILE A 588 16.60 12.91 29.29
C ILE A 588 16.27 13.17 27.85
N GLY A 589 17.29 13.12 26.97
CA GLY A 589 17.10 13.23 25.53
C GLY A 589 16.64 14.62 25.07
N ASP A 590 17.26 15.69 25.60
CA ASP A 590 17.02 17.09 25.23
C ASP A 590 17.88 17.56 24.04
N PHE A 591 18.23 16.65 23.16
CA PHE A 591 19.07 16.88 21.98
C PHE A 591 18.60 16.01 20.80
N GLY A 592 19.15 16.30 19.62
CA GLY A 592 18.91 15.52 18.41
C GLY A 592 18.43 16.39 17.24
N PHE A 593 18.38 15.78 16.06
CA PHE A 593 18.07 16.46 14.80
C PHE A 593 16.57 16.75 14.58
N SER A 594 15.69 16.15 15.38
CA SER A 594 14.25 16.34 15.26
C SER A 594 13.72 17.13 16.44
N GLY A 595 13.90 18.46 16.39
CA GLY A 595 13.35 19.39 17.37
C GLY A 595 13.96 19.33 18.76
N ASN A 596 15.18 18.77 18.90
CA ASN A 596 15.93 18.67 20.15
C ASN A 596 15.22 17.87 21.26
N GLY A 597 14.53 16.79 20.90
CA GLY A 597 13.88 15.95 21.90
C GLY A 597 13.73 14.50 21.50
N ALA A 598 13.89 13.59 22.46
CA ALA A 598 13.77 12.15 22.26
C ALA A 598 12.32 11.68 22.10
N ALA A 599 11.35 12.39 22.71
CA ALA A 599 9.94 12.19 22.39
C ALA A 599 9.64 12.87 21.05
N GLY A 600 9.26 12.09 20.05
CA GLY A 600 9.00 12.57 18.69
C GLY A 600 7.70 13.40 18.59
N PHE A 601 7.31 13.72 17.38
CA PHE A 601 6.11 14.53 17.12
C PHE A 601 4.80 13.73 17.11
N GLU A 602 4.85 12.41 17.18
CA GLU A 602 3.70 11.53 17.40
C GLU A 602 3.79 11.00 18.83
N LEU A 603 2.85 11.44 19.69
CA LEU A 603 2.90 11.19 21.12
C LEU A 603 1.88 10.13 21.53
N ASP A 604 2.36 9.14 22.27
CA ASP A 604 1.54 8.10 22.89
C ASP A 604 1.28 8.41 24.37
N ARG A 605 0.15 7.95 24.91
CA ARG A 605 -0.18 8.07 26.33
C ARG A 605 -0.74 6.79 26.94
N VAL A 606 -0.61 6.69 28.25
CA VAL A 606 -1.38 5.73 29.06
C VAL A 606 -2.86 6.14 29.06
N ASP A 607 -3.75 5.19 28.85
CA ASP A 607 -5.20 5.38 28.99
C ASP A 607 -5.86 4.11 29.55
N PRO A 608 -6.25 4.10 30.84
CA PRO A 608 -6.91 2.95 31.46
C PRO A 608 -8.22 2.56 30.78
N LYS A 609 -8.95 3.52 30.17
CA LYS A 609 -10.20 3.24 29.43
C LYS A 609 -9.95 2.46 28.14
N LEU A 610 -8.76 2.59 27.56
CA LEU A 610 -8.32 1.86 26.39
C LEU A 610 -7.54 0.58 26.72
N GLY A 611 -7.32 0.31 28.02
CA GLY A 611 -6.74 -0.94 28.48
C GLY A 611 -5.30 -0.87 28.92
N SER A 612 -4.75 0.33 29.21
CA SER A 612 -3.52 0.43 29.97
C SER A 612 -3.73 -0.21 31.35
N GLY A 613 -2.91 -1.19 31.71
CA GLY A 613 -3.07 -1.93 32.96
C GLY A 613 -2.67 -1.10 34.21
N ASP A 614 -3.23 -1.46 35.37
CA ASP A 614 -2.89 -0.83 36.66
C ASP A 614 -1.44 -1.12 37.11
N GLN A 615 -0.74 -2.02 36.42
CA GLN A 615 0.63 -2.45 36.74
C GLN A 615 1.70 -1.62 36.00
N ILE A 616 1.30 -0.60 35.23
CA ILE A 616 2.25 0.23 34.50
C ILE A 616 2.96 1.16 35.46
N THR A 617 4.31 1.12 35.47
CA THR A 617 5.15 2.11 36.17
C THR A 617 5.68 3.12 35.16
N ILE A 618 5.32 4.37 35.32
CA ILE A 618 5.83 5.48 34.51
C ILE A 618 7.17 5.93 35.08
N LEU A 619 8.24 5.77 34.33
CA LEU A 619 9.61 6.13 34.72
C LEU A 619 9.97 7.56 34.35
N ALA A 620 9.60 7.97 33.16
CA ALA A 620 9.77 9.32 32.64
C ALA A 620 8.62 9.68 31.69
N GLN A 621 8.35 10.97 31.54
CA GLN A 621 7.31 11.50 30.68
C GLN A 621 7.74 12.80 30.02
N SER A 622 7.22 13.08 28.82
CA SER A 622 7.33 14.39 28.21
C SER A 622 6.14 15.27 28.60
N PHE A 623 6.37 16.56 28.60
CA PHE A 623 5.32 17.56 28.85
C PHE A 623 5.12 18.37 27.56
N ALA A 624 3.95 18.28 26.95
CA ALA A 624 3.55 19.20 25.90
C ALA A 624 3.36 20.58 26.51
N SER A 625 4.32 21.49 26.29
CA SER A 625 4.33 22.80 26.91
C SER A 625 3.72 23.90 26.04
N ASP A 626 3.27 23.58 24.81
CA ASP A 626 2.84 24.61 23.86
C ASP A 626 1.74 24.12 22.89
N ASP A 627 1.22 25.06 22.11
CA ASP A 627 0.16 24.87 21.13
C ASP A 627 0.59 24.09 19.85
N HIS A 628 1.80 23.50 19.81
CA HIS A 628 2.31 22.75 18.65
C HIS A 628 1.77 21.32 18.56
N PHE A 629 1.19 20.79 19.62
CA PHE A 629 0.60 19.45 19.64
C PHE A 629 -0.91 19.53 19.61
N ILE A 630 -1.52 18.83 18.65
CA ILE A 630 -2.96 18.70 18.54
C ILE A 630 -3.38 17.26 18.78
N LEU A 631 -4.51 17.09 19.44
CA LEU A 631 -5.12 15.77 19.60
C LEU A 631 -5.51 15.20 18.25
N VAL A 632 -5.31 13.91 18.07
CA VAL A 632 -5.82 13.22 16.89
C VAL A 632 -7.36 13.21 16.90
N PRO A 633 -8.02 13.09 15.73
CA PRO A 633 -9.48 13.18 15.62
C PRO A 633 -10.23 12.27 16.59
N GLU A 634 -9.74 11.06 16.84
CA GLU A 634 -10.35 10.08 17.74
C GLU A 634 -10.34 10.56 19.19
N GLU A 635 -9.31 11.28 19.61
CA GLU A 635 -9.21 11.89 20.94
C GLU A 635 -10.03 13.16 21.03
N GLN A 636 -10.06 13.98 19.98
CA GLN A 636 -10.87 15.19 19.93
C GLN A 636 -12.36 14.89 20.12
N LEU A 637 -12.88 13.86 19.48
CA LEU A 637 -14.28 13.44 19.64
C LEU A 637 -14.58 13.03 21.08
N THR A 638 -13.65 12.34 21.74
CA THR A 638 -13.79 11.97 23.16
C THR A 638 -13.80 13.20 24.07
N HIS A 639 -12.96 14.19 23.79
CA HIS A 639 -12.86 15.41 24.59
C HIS A 639 -14.03 16.37 24.38
N LEU A 640 -14.59 16.47 23.18
CA LEU A 640 -15.78 17.29 22.92
C LEU A 640 -17.01 16.82 23.68
N THR A 641 -17.07 15.54 24.02
CA THR A 641 -18.19 14.95 24.77
C THR A 641 -17.88 14.74 26.25
N ASN A 642 -16.63 14.94 26.68
CA ASN A 642 -16.17 14.70 28.04
C ASN A 642 -15.64 16.01 28.64
N LEU A 643 -16.29 16.52 29.68
CA LEU A 643 -15.90 17.76 30.34
C LEU A 643 -14.65 17.65 31.23
N SER A 644 -14.00 16.49 31.25
CA SER A 644 -12.80 16.25 32.05
C SER A 644 -11.54 16.48 31.23
N GLY A 645 -10.88 17.58 31.46
CA GLY A 645 -9.47 17.88 31.20
C GLY A 645 -8.85 17.54 29.83
N GLY A 646 -7.92 18.34 29.38
CA GLY A 646 -7.11 18.09 28.19
C GLY A 646 -6.13 16.92 28.35
N PRO A 647 -5.33 16.62 27.32
CA PRO A 647 -4.34 15.56 27.39
C PRO A 647 -3.23 15.95 28.35
N GLU A 648 -3.17 15.25 29.46
CA GLU A 648 -2.05 15.33 30.39
C GLU A 648 -1.12 14.13 30.15
N ASN A 649 0.17 14.33 30.32
CA ASN A 649 1.21 13.27 30.27
C ASN A 649 1.29 12.55 28.89
N LEU A 650 1.69 13.30 27.87
CA LEU A 650 1.92 12.77 26.54
C LEU A 650 3.34 12.21 26.41
N SER A 651 3.49 11.06 25.75
CA SER A 651 4.72 10.30 25.51
C SER A 651 5.47 9.89 26.80
N LEU A 652 5.58 8.61 27.02
CA LEU A 652 6.03 8.03 28.28
C LEU A 652 7.17 7.03 28.06
N ILE A 653 8.13 7.01 29.00
CA ILE A 653 8.99 5.85 29.26
C ILE A 653 8.36 5.10 30.44
N HIS A 654 8.01 3.83 30.23
CA HIS A 654 7.33 3.01 31.23
C HIS A 654 7.79 1.55 31.16
N ILE A 655 7.48 0.82 32.19
CA ILE A 655 7.64 -0.63 32.30
C ILE A 655 6.28 -1.25 32.62
#